data_82f543ef9568790128ec2e1d125bc069
#
_entry.id   82f543ef9568790128ec2e1d125bc069
#
_cell.length_a   1.000
_cell.length_b   1.000
_cell.length_c   1.000
_cell.angle_alpha   90.00
_cell.angle_beta   90.00
_cell.angle_gamma   90.00
#
_symmetry.space_group_name_H-M   'P 1'
#
loop_
_entity.id
_entity.type
_entity.pdbx_description
1 polymer ?
#
loop_
_entity_poly.entity_id
_entity_poly.type
_entity_poly.pdbx_seq_one_letter_code
_entity_poly.pdbx_strand_id
1 'polypeptide(L)'
;MKKAKAKIRFIESKFLLRKIFSNVNIRQKLELLNFNYPLQKKIGINIEDYKQMSGKYKIDKDGISKVYMLGTDILIYEGSYLNGKKNGNGKQYNDNGILFYKGEFLNGKKNGKGEEYDNNGALIYKGEYLNDEKNGKGEEYDNNGLITFKGDYLNDEKNGFGEEYDYDGVIIFQGEYLNGKRNGLGEEYARDGFITFKGEYLNGKRNGFGEEYDYIRQLIFKGEYLNDEKNGFGEEYDYNGKLKSKAEYVSNKKHGKYIEYYDDGKLKLEGEYLQGEKDGKFKEYYNNSQLKLEEEYVEGKKKGIFISYYKNCNLKSKGTYLNGKKYGIFYKYYDSNGLKSEGEYIEGEKNGIFNKYYDNGLLKLKGNYIDGIKNGIFKEYYYDGKLKFEGEYKNGVGYGTLKEYYDNGAIKYEGNVLGGEKNGEGKEYFENGNLEFVGEFLQNKRNGFGIEFFSDGTLKFEGEFINGERSGKGKEYNFEGLLIFDGKYINGNRWSGKEKQYHYNGNVKFENEYLNGNKNGKIKIYNEKNELVFEGEYKDGFIFNGKGKFYDENDNLIFEGEYINGKKNGKVKEYYNDELIFEGEYLDGKRWNGKGKELDNNELLIFEGEYINGEKNGKVSEYNDDDNLIFEGEYKNGKRNGEGMEFYENRVLAYKGEYLNGRRHGKGKEYDEDGELLYEGNDLNGEISE
;
A
#
# COMPACT_ATOMS: atom_id res chain seq x y z
N MET A 1 -63.99 -49.74 -16.43
CA MET A 1 -65.20 -49.90 -17.27
C MET A 1 -65.19 -51.12 -18.21
N LYS A 2 -64.12 -51.39 -19.00
CA LYS A 2 -64.08 -52.58 -19.90
C LYS A 2 -64.40 -53.91 -19.21
N LYS A 3 -63.93 -54.15 -17.97
CA LYS A 3 -64.28 -55.41 -17.20
C LYS A 3 -65.74 -55.43 -16.74
N ALA A 4 -66.41 -54.31 -16.47
CA ALA A 4 -67.80 -54.25 -16.11
C ALA A 4 -68.72 -54.47 -17.33
N LYS A 5 -68.39 -53.88 -18.52
CA LYS A 5 -69.09 -54.11 -19.77
C LYS A 5 -69.09 -55.60 -20.19
N ALA A 6 -67.99 -56.32 -19.94
CA ALA A 6 -67.92 -57.77 -20.27
C ALA A 6 -68.84 -58.65 -19.37
N LYS A 7 -68.90 -58.34 -18.04
CA LYS A 7 -69.71 -59.15 -17.10
C LYS A 7 -71.20 -58.97 -17.25
N ILE A 8 -71.71 -57.77 -17.68
CA ILE A 8 -73.12 -57.49 -17.88
C ILE A 8 -73.68 -58.29 -19.09
N ARG A 9 -72.91 -58.65 -20.09
CA ARG A 9 -73.34 -59.48 -21.24
C ARG A 9 -73.81 -60.89 -20.84
N PHE A 10 -73.43 -61.45 -19.74
CA PHE A 10 -73.72 -62.82 -19.25
C PHE A 10 -74.90 -62.88 -18.29
N ILE A 11 -75.57 -61.75 -17.97
CA ILE A 11 -76.71 -61.75 -17.06
C ILE A 11 -77.96 -61.98 -17.93
N GLU A 12 -78.57 -63.15 -17.79
CA GLU A 12 -79.83 -63.55 -18.57
C GLU A 12 -81.08 -63.01 -17.91
N SER A 13 -81.15 -62.79 -16.62
CA SER A 13 -82.33 -62.32 -15.91
C SER A 13 -82.62 -60.82 -16.15
N LYS A 14 -83.77 -60.57 -16.77
CA LYS A 14 -84.32 -59.23 -17.05
C LYS A 14 -84.53 -58.43 -15.70
N PHE A 15 -84.89 -59.10 -14.64
CA PHE A 15 -85.12 -58.51 -13.34
C PHE A 15 -83.78 -58.04 -12.68
N LEU A 16 -82.73 -58.88 -12.70
CA LEU A 16 -81.46 -58.59 -12.16
C LEU A 16 -80.79 -57.43 -12.93
N LEU A 17 -80.93 -57.41 -14.22
CA LEU A 17 -80.44 -56.31 -15.05
C LEU A 17 -81.10 -54.96 -14.64
N ARG A 18 -82.45 -54.95 -14.48
CA ARG A 18 -83.17 -53.72 -14.06
C ARG A 18 -82.78 -53.28 -12.67
N LYS A 19 -82.53 -54.19 -11.74
CA LYS A 19 -82.07 -53.90 -10.37
C LYS A 19 -80.62 -53.36 -10.32
N ILE A 20 -79.73 -53.86 -11.19
CA ILE A 20 -78.37 -53.29 -11.35
C ILE A 20 -78.46 -51.89 -11.93
N PHE A 21 -79.28 -51.71 -12.96
CA PHE A 21 -79.47 -50.39 -13.58
C PHE A 21 -80.17 -49.39 -12.67
N SER A 22 -81.02 -49.80 -11.71
CA SER A 22 -81.59 -48.84 -10.72
C SER A 22 -80.57 -48.20 -9.81
N ASN A 23 -79.42 -48.87 -9.55
CA ASN A 23 -78.37 -48.41 -8.67
C ASN A 23 -77.19 -47.70 -9.38
N VAL A 24 -77.29 -47.51 -10.69
CA VAL A 24 -76.27 -46.82 -11.50
C VAL A 24 -76.81 -45.46 -11.87
N ASN A 25 -75.97 -44.37 -11.84
CA ASN A 25 -76.42 -43.05 -12.29
C ASN A 25 -76.75 -43.02 -13.76
N ILE A 26 -77.55 -42.02 -14.18
CA ILE A 26 -78.09 -41.91 -15.56
C ILE A 26 -76.91 -41.91 -16.58
N ARG A 27 -75.83 -41.21 -16.33
CA ARG A 27 -74.69 -41.13 -17.26
C ARG A 27 -73.99 -42.48 -17.44
N GLN A 28 -73.77 -43.21 -16.36
CA GLN A 28 -73.25 -44.59 -16.44
C GLN A 28 -74.18 -45.56 -17.09
N LYS A 29 -75.55 -45.37 -16.91
CA LYS A 29 -76.57 -46.18 -17.65
C LYS A 29 -76.42 -45.99 -19.12
N LEU A 30 -76.35 -44.75 -19.59
CA LEU A 30 -76.17 -44.41 -20.97
C LEU A 30 -74.87 -44.97 -21.58
N GLU A 31 -73.77 -44.85 -20.88
CA GLU A 31 -72.46 -45.40 -21.30
C GLU A 31 -72.51 -46.93 -21.47
N LEU A 32 -73.24 -47.63 -20.57
CA LEU A 32 -73.42 -49.09 -20.64
C LEU A 32 -74.34 -49.52 -21.75
N LEU A 33 -75.38 -48.74 -22.09
CA LEU A 33 -76.37 -49.00 -23.11
C LEU A 33 -75.91 -48.53 -24.48
N ASN A 34 -75.03 -47.55 -24.55
CA ASN A 34 -74.53 -47.01 -25.79
C ASN A 34 -73.86 -48.13 -26.59
N PHE A 35 -74.29 -48.27 -27.88
CA PHE A 35 -73.81 -49.31 -28.83
C PHE A 35 -74.14 -50.76 -28.47
N ASN A 36 -75.07 -51.03 -27.47
CA ASN A 36 -75.50 -52.40 -27.13
C ASN A 36 -76.97 -52.61 -27.30
N TYR A 37 -77.36 -52.66 -28.58
CA TYR A 37 -78.79 -52.89 -28.99
C TYR A 37 -79.44 -54.14 -28.38
N PRO A 38 -78.77 -55.30 -28.24
CA PRO A 38 -79.34 -56.46 -27.56
C PRO A 38 -79.68 -56.22 -26.10
N LEU A 39 -78.85 -55.40 -25.36
CA LEU A 39 -79.08 -55.02 -23.97
C LEU A 39 -80.23 -54.05 -23.83
N GLN A 40 -80.36 -53.08 -24.73
CA GLN A 40 -81.52 -52.17 -24.81
C GLN A 40 -82.85 -52.91 -24.98
N LYS A 41 -82.91 -53.81 -25.90
CA LYS A 41 -84.12 -54.66 -26.16
C LYS A 41 -84.47 -55.58 -24.96
N LYS A 42 -83.42 -56.11 -24.27
CA LYS A 42 -83.62 -57.04 -23.16
C LYS A 42 -84.16 -56.34 -21.89
N ILE A 43 -83.82 -55.06 -21.74
CA ILE A 43 -84.28 -54.25 -20.60
C ILE A 43 -85.61 -53.57 -20.87
N GLY A 44 -86.09 -53.57 -22.18
CA GLY A 44 -87.30 -52.97 -22.63
C GLY A 44 -87.31 -51.45 -22.60
N ILE A 45 -86.21 -50.85 -22.98
CA ILE A 45 -86.05 -49.40 -23.07
C ILE A 45 -86.54 -48.92 -24.41
N ASN A 46 -87.49 -47.98 -24.44
CA ASN A 46 -88.03 -47.31 -25.63
C ASN A 46 -87.29 -45.99 -25.88
N ILE A 47 -87.66 -45.32 -26.97
CA ILE A 47 -87.09 -44.04 -27.41
C ILE A 47 -87.34 -42.93 -26.35
N GLU A 48 -88.47 -42.89 -25.68
CA GLU A 48 -88.81 -41.90 -24.66
C GLU A 48 -88.01 -42.17 -23.37
N ASP A 49 -87.83 -43.41 -22.96
CA ASP A 49 -86.98 -43.81 -21.85
C ASP A 49 -85.51 -43.39 -22.14
N TYR A 50 -85.10 -43.55 -23.44
CA TYR A 50 -83.79 -43.15 -23.85
C TYR A 50 -83.61 -41.63 -23.83
N LYS A 51 -84.62 -40.88 -24.26
CA LYS A 51 -84.60 -39.39 -24.14
C LYS A 51 -84.57 -38.97 -22.68
N GLN A 52 -85.37 -39.50 -21.78
CA GLN A 52 -85.40 -39.22 -20.37
C GLN A 52 -84.03 -39.59 -19.71
N MET A 53 -83.50 -40.77 -20.07
CA MET A 53 -82.20 -41.22 -19.60
C MET A 53 -81.04 -40.40 -20.14
N SER A 54 -81.12 -39.90 -21.34
CA SER A 54 -80.12 -39.03 -21.94
C SER A 54 -80.07 -37.61 -21.34
N GLY A 55 -81.20 -37.21 -20.74
CA GLY A 55 -81.36 -35.85 -20.18
C GLY A 55 -81.31 -34.75 -21.24
N LYS A 56 -81.63 -35.10 -22.54
CA LYS A 56 -81.50 -34.18 -23.68
C LYS A 56 -82.70 -34.31 -24.66
N TYR A 57 -83.10 -33.17 -25.25
CA TYR A 57 -84.07 -33.15 -26.35
C TYR A 57 -83.51 -32.38 -27.58
N LYS A 58 -83.98 -32.69 -28.74
CA LYS A 58 -83.50 -32.20 -30.04
C LYS A 58 -84.61 -31.52 -30.83
N ILE A 59 -84.31 -30.36 -31.40
CA ILE A 59 -85.11 -29.65 -32.34
C ILE A 59 -84.35 -29.53 -33.65
N ASP A 60 -84.98 -30.00 -34.77
CA ASP A 60 -84.43 -29.91 -36.14
C ASP A 60 -85.14 -28.80 -36.87
N LYS A 61 -84.41 -27.82 -37.43
CA LYS A 61 -84.94 -26.75 -38.24
C LYS A 61 -83.92 -26.35 -39.30
N ASP A 62 -84.37 -26.28 -40.57
CA ASP A 62 -83.57 -25.82 -41.71
C ASP A 62 -82.18 -26.53 -41.85
N GLY A 63 -82.19 -27.85 -41.60
CA GLY A 63 -80.95 -28.67 -41.64
C GLY A 63 -80.03 -28.54 -40.47
N ILE A 64 -80.34 -27.68 -39.51
CA ILE A 64 -79.61 -27.49 -38.28
C ILE A 64 -80.38 -28.11 -37.10
N SER A 65 -79.68 -28.90 -36.31
CA SER A 65 -80.21 -29.49 -35.11
C SER A 65 -79.75 -28.69 -33.88
N LYS A 66 -80.74 -28.32 -33.03
CA LYS A 66 -80.47 -27.75 -31.69
C LYS A 66 -80.84 -28.78 -30.64
N VAL A 67 -79.89 -29.07 -29.76
CA VAL A 67 -80.05 -30.05 -28.66
C VAL A 67 -79.99 -29.32 -27.37
N TYR A 68 -81.01 -29.46 -26.53
CA TYR A 68 -81.17 -28.81 -25.25
C TYR A 68 -81.09 -29.81 -24.10
N MET A 69 -80.71 -29.36 -22.93
CA MET A 69 -80.80 -30.15 -21.69
C MET A 69 -82.28 -30.33 -21.31
N LEU A 70 -82.68 -31.54 -20.99
CA LEU A 70 -84.11 -31.82 -20.70
C LEU A 70 -84.52 -31.08 -19.40
N GLY A 71 -85.68 -30.38 -19.49
CA GLY A 71 -86.21 -29.60 -18.36
C GLY A 71 -85.56 -28.24 -18.17
N THR A 72 -84.76 -27.79 -19.12
CA THR A 72 -84.14 -26.48 -19.15
C THR A 72 -84.14 -25.91 -20.55
N ASP A 73 -83.88 -24.60 -20.69
CA ASP A 73 -83.65 -23.97 -21.98
C ASP A 73 -82.19 -23.92 -22.39
N ILE A 74 -81.33 -24.68 -21.67
CA ILE A 74 -79.90 -24.69 -21.91
C ILE A 74 -79.58 -25.45 -23.20
N LEU A 75 -78.99 -24.72 -24.15
CA LEU A 75 -78.52 -25.29 -25.41
C LEU A 75 -77.17 -26.00 -25.15
N ILE A 76 -77.10 -27.28 -25.55
CA ILE A 76 -75.89 -28.10 -25.38
C ILE A 76 -75.20 -28.46 -26.67
N TYR A 77 -75.95 -28.36 -27.82
CA TYR A 77 -75.35 -28.49 -29.13
C TYR A 77 -76.26 -27.81 -30.23
N GLU A 78 -75.57 -27.18 -31.16
CA GLU A 78 -76.20 -26.62 -32.38
C GLU A 78 -75.32 -27.00 -33.57
N GLY A 79 -75.93 -27.68 -34.61
CA GLY A 79 -75.16 -28.08 -35.78
C GLY A 79 -75.82 -29.19 -36.55
N SER A 80 -75.14 -29.63 -37.61
CA SER A 80 -75.63 -30.65 -38.52
C SER A 80 -75.49 -32.07 -37.98
N TYR A 81 -76.39 -32.95 -38.33
CA TYR A 81 -76.38 -34.38 -38.04
C TYR A 81 -76.49 -35.19 -39.34
N LEU A 82 -75.74 -36.28 -39.40
CA LEU A 82 -75.89 -37.30 -40.46
C LEU A 82 -75.99 -38.68 -39.79
N ASN A 83 -77.01 -39.46 -40.16
CA ASN A 83 -77.27 -40.79 -39.56
C ASN A 83 -77.29 -40.79 -38.02
N GLY A 84 -77.85 -39.74 -37.36
CA GLY A 84 -78.01 -39.64 -35.94
C GLY A 84 -76.71 -39.23 -35.20
N LYS A 85 -75.68 -38.91 -35.93
CA LYS A 85 -74.38 -38.44 -35.33
C LYS A 85 -74.11 -37.02 -35.81
N LYS A 86 -73.45 -36.24 -34.96
CA LYS A 86 -72.92 -34.89 -35.30
C LYS A 86 -72.03 -35.02 -36.53
N ASN A 87 -72.32 -34.20 -37.58
CA ASN A 87 -71.56 -34.26 -38.81
C ASN A 87 -71.60 -32.89 -39.51
N GLY A 88 -70.47 -32.40 -39.98
CA GLY A 88 -70.33 -31.03 -40.49
C GLY A 88 -70.11 -30.01 -39.31
N ASN A 89 -70.37 -28.74 -39.55
CA ASN A 89 -70.15 -27.66 -38.58
C ASN A 89 -71.16 -27.72 -37.42
N GLY A 90 -70.68 -27.50 -36.22
CA GLY A 90 -71.50 -27.47 -35.01
C GLY A 90 -70.86 -26.73 -33.84
N LYS A 91 -71.71 -26.39 -32.86
CA LYS A 91 -71.30 -25.74 -31.59
C LYS A 91 -71.80 -26.64 -30.47
N GLN A 92 -70.90 -26.85 -29.49
CA GLN A 92 -71.18 -27.53 -28.23
C GLN A 92 -71.10 -26.58 -27.06
N TYR A 93 -72.02 -26.74 -26.13
CA TYR A 93 -72.16 -25.93 -24.96
C TYR A 93 -72.05 -26.82 -23.69
N ASN A 94 -71.53 -26.30 -22.59
CA ASN A 94 -71.52 -27.00 -21.32
C ASN A 94 -72.92 -26.96 -20.66
N ASP A 95 -73.04 -27.58 -19.48
CA ASP A 95 -74.27 -27.67 -18.73
C ASP A 95 -74.79 -26.31 -18.17
N ASN A 96 -73.99 -25.26 -18.28
CA ASN A 96 -74.30 -23.85 -17.96
C ASN A 96 -74.70 -23.06 -19.26
N GLY A 97 -74.66 -23.67 -20.43
CA GLY A 97 -74.93 -23.02 -21.70
C GLY A 97 -73.74 -22.19 -22.27
N ILE A 98 -72.58 -22.34 -21.70
CA ILE A 98 -71.33 -21.66 -22.16
C ILE A 98 -70.76 -22.49 -23.31
N LEU A 99 -70.47 -21.85 -24.47
CA LEU A 99 -69.78 -22.44 -25.56
C LEU A 99 -68.43 -23.01 -25.17
N PHE A 100 -68.24 -24.34 -25.39
CA PHE A 100 -66.94 -24.94 -25.12
C PHE A 100 -66.23 -25.53 -26.33
N TYR A 101 -67.04 -25.75 -27.47
CA TYR A 101 -66.46 -26.15 -28.74
C TYR A 101 -67.30 -25.64 -29.91
N LYS A 102 -66.62 -25.17 -30.92
CA LYS A 102 -67.26 -24.81 -32.24
C LYS A 102 -66.32 -25.31 -33.34
N GLY A 103 -66.88 -26.12 -34.27
CA GLY A 103 -66.04 -26.68 -35.34
C GLY A 103 -66.72 -27.80 -36.09
N GLU A 104 -65.88 -28.49 -36.82
CA GLU A 104 -66.35 -29.60 -37.70
C GLU A 104 -66.43 -30.91 -36.90
N PHE A 105 -67.44 -31.71 -37.27
CA PHE A 105 -67.66 -33.02 -36.70
C PHE A 105 -67.80 -34.05 -37.86
N LEU A 106 -67.29 -35.26 -37.63
CA LEU A 106 -67.47 -36.42 -38.50
C LEU A 106 -67.85 -37.61 -37.63
N ASN A 107 -69.00 -38.22 -37.95
CA ASN A 107 -69.52 -39.39 -37.24
C ASN A 107 -69.63 -39.21 -35.69
N GLY A 108 -69.93 -37.97 -35.22
CA GLY A 108 -70.14 -37.65 -33.83
C GLY A 108 -68.88 -37.19 -33.07
N LYS A 109 -67.72 -37.20 -33.71
CA LYS A 109 -66.47 -36.82 -33.19
C LYS A 109 -65.99 -35.47 -33.75
N LYS A 110 -65.24 -34.67 -33.02
CA LYS A 110 -64.53 -33.51 -33.54
C LYS A 110 -63.60 -33.98 -34.66
N ASN A 111 -63.71 -33.37 -35.88
CA ASN A 111 -62.90 -33.77 -37.00
C ASN A 111 -62.87 -32.64 -38.04
N GLY A 112 -61.67 -32.15 -38.37
CA GLY A 112 -61.48 -30.93 -39.15
C GLY A 112 -61.23 -29.74 -38.28
N LYS A 113 -61.48 -28.52 -38.69
CA LYS A 113 -61.21 -27.29 -37.96
C LYS A 113 -62.16 -27.04 -36.81
N GLY A 114 -61.64 -26.63 -35.65
CA GLY A 114 -62.46 -26.33 -34.48
C GLY A 114 -61.77 -25.34 -33.48
N GLU A 115 -62.65 -24.77 -32.65
CA GLU A 115 -62.29 -23.83 -31.59
C GLU A 115 -62.84 -24.40 -30.27
N GLU A 116 -61.96 -24.47 -29.25
CA GLU A 116 -62.31 -24.84 -27.87
C GLU A 116 -62.28 -23.63 -26.97
N TYR A 117 -63.21 -23.62 -26.00
CA TYR A 117 -63.37 -22.52 -25.05
C TYR A 117 -63.38 -23.08 -23.62
N ASP A 118 -62.94 -22.28 -22.68
CA ASP A 118 -62.96 -22.61 -21.25
C ASP A 118 -64.40 -22.51 -20.68
N ASN A 119 -64.52 -22.74 -19.35
CA ASN A 119 -65.81 -22.64 -18.64
C ASN A 119 -66.34 -21.19 -18.51
N ASN A 120 -65.54 -20.17 -18.82
CA ASN A 120 -65.90 -18.75 -18.84
C ASN A 120 -66.23 -18.27 -20.29
N GLY A 121 -66.00 -19.13 -21.30
CA GLY A 121 -66.18 -18.80 -22.69
C GLY A 121 -65.00 -18.14 -23.38
N ALA A 122 -63.81 -18.13 -22.72
CA ALA A 122 -62.59 -17.69 -23.34
C ALA A 122 -62.03 -18.77 -24.29
N LEU A 123 -61.52 -18.36 -25.44
CA LEU A 123 -60.93 -19.27 -26.45
C LEU A 123 -59.60 -19.82 -25.82
N ILE A 124 -59.49 -21.15 -25.73
CA ILE A 124 -58.29 -21.84 -25.21
C ILE A 124 -57.53 -22.60 -26.30
N TYR A 125 -58.21 -22.99 -27.39
CA TYR A 125 -57.56 -23.67 -28.50
C TYR A 125 -58.33 -23.46 -29.80
N LYS A 126 -57.59 -23.32 -30.90
CA LYS A 126 -58.08 -23.23 -32.24
C LYS A 126 -57.17 -24.05 -33.16
N GLY A 127 -57.72 -25.06 -33.82
CA GLY A 127 -56.94 -25.94 -34.68
C GLY A 127 -57.69 -27.07 -35.35
N GLU A 128 -56.91 -28.01 -35.80
CA GLU A 128 -57.42 -29.20 -36.50
C GLU A 128 -57.64 -30.38 -35.53
N TYR A 129 -58.63 -31.17 -35.74
CA TYR A 129 -59.02 -32.34 -34.96
C TYR A 129 -59.15 -33.58 -35.84
N LEU A 130 -58.78 -34.71 -35.32
CA LEU A 130 -59.05 -36.03 -35.92
C LEU A 130 -59.54 -36.94 -34.79
N ASN A 131 -60.82 -37.41 -34.96
CA ASN A 131 -61.46 -38.35 -34.03
C ASN A 131 -61.53 -37.90 -32.56
N ASP A 132 -61.83 -36.64 -32.28
CA ASP A 132 -61.91 -35.95 -31.01
C ASP A 132 -60.56 -35.48 -30.44
N GLU A 133 -59.40 -35.83 -31.01
CA GLU A 133 -58.10 -35.50 -30.61
C GLU A 133 -57.56 -34.33 -31.46
N LYS A 134 -56.81 -33.39 -30.88
CA LYS A 134 -56.06 -32.35 -31.57
C LYS A 134 -55.08 -33.01 -32.55
N ASN A 135 -55.12 -32.64 -33.82
CA ASN A 135 -54.30 -33.28 -34.83
C ASN A 135 -54.12 -32.37 -36.03
N GLY A 136 -52.93 -32.06 -36.46
CA GLY A 136 -52.62 -31.04 -37.45
C GLY A 136 -52.29 -29.69 -36.84
N LYS A 137 -52.50 -28.59 -37.51
CA LYS A 137 -52.19 -27.23 -37.06
C LYS A 137 -53.12 -26.74 -35.97
N GLY A 138 -52.53 -26.12 -34.87
CA GLY A 138 -53.35 -25.58 -33.81
C GLY A 138 -52.66 -24.43 -33.09
N GLU A 139 -53.51 -23.64 -32.41
CA GLU A 139 -53.11 -22.47 -31.59
C GLU A 139 -53.74 -22.61 -30.20
N GLU A 140 -52.95 -22.50 -29.13
CA GLU A 140 -53.42 -22.42 -27.73
C GLU A 140 -53.43 -20.98 -27.27
N TYR A 141 -54.38 -20.64 -26.41
CA TYR A 141 -54.56 -19.27 -25.90
C TYR A 141 -54.65 -19.28 -24.38
N ASP A 142 -54.15 -18.18 -23.76
CA ASP A 142 -54.35 -17.91 -22.36
C ASP A 142 -55.74 -17.30 -22.06
N ASN A 143 -56.01 -17.04 -20.77
CA ASN A 143 -57.28 -16.45 -20.32
C ASN A 143 -57.52 -15.01 -20.80
N ASN A 144 -56.51 -14.34 -21.32
CA ASN A 144 -56.56 -12.97 -21.86
C ASN A 144 -56.75 -13.00 -23.41
N GLY A 145 -56.72 -14.19 -24.00
CA GLY A 145 -56.85 -14.37 -25.44
C GLY A 145 -55.55 -14.21 -26.20
N LEU A 146 -54.39 -14.22 -25.50
CA LEU A 146 -53.08 -14.21 -26.15
C LEU A 146 -52.64 -15.63 -26.48
N ILE A 147 -51.97 -15.80 -27.62
CA ILE A 147 -51.44 -17.09 -28.06
C ILE A 147 -50.31 -17.49 -27.10
N THR A 148 -50.40 -18.72 -26.56
CA THR A 148 -49.34 -19.33 -25.75
C THR A 148 -48.54 -20.38 -26.51
N PHE A 149 -49.20 -21.01 -27.51
CA PHE A 149 -48.54 -21.96 -28.39
C PHE A 149 -49.22 -21.99 -29.77
N LYS A 150 -48.41 -22.16 -30.81
CA LYS A 150 -48.86 -22.37 -32.18
C LYS A 150 -47.99 -23.43 -32.85
N GLY A 151 -48.58 -24.50 -33.35
CA GLY A 151 -47.80 -25.58 -33.95
C GLY A 151 -48.59 -26.78 -34.36
N ASP A 152 -47.87 -27.87 -34.59
CA ASP A 152 -48.43 -29.14 -35.02
C ASP A 152 -48.83 -30.01 -33.81
N TYR A 153 -49.93 -30.73 -33.95
CA TYR A 153 -50.46 -31.67 -32.95
C TYR A 153 -50.68 -33.08 -33.57
N LEU A 154 -50.41 -34.06 -32.71
CA LEU A 154 -50.74 -35.46 -33.02
C LEU A 154 -51.32 -36.12 -31.74
N ASN A 155 -52.61 -36.60 -31.87
CA ASN A 155 -53.29 -37.29 -30.76
C ASN A 155 -53.28 -36.50 -29.43
N ASP A 156 -53.73 -35.22 -29.48
CA ASP A 156 -53.79 -34.24 -28.38
C ASP A 156 -52.47 -33.71 -27.92
N GLU A 157 -51.33 -34.22 -28.37
CA GLU A 157 -50.01 -33.80 -27.95
C GLU A 157 -49.34 -32.92 -29.01
N LYS A 158 -48.56 -31.91 -28.58
CA LYS A 158 -47.68 -31.11 -29.45
C LYS A 158 -46.71 -32.05 -30.15
N ASN A 159 -46.67 -32.03 -31.48
CA ASN A 159 -45.85 -32.97 -32.26
C ASN A 159 -45.52 -32.38 -33.63
N GLY A 160 -44.26 -32.22 -33.97
CA GLY A 160 -43.78 -31.49 -35.14
C GLY A 160 -43.32 -30.10 -34.76
N PHE A 161 -43.44 -29.14 -35.67
CA PHE A 161 -42.94 -27.79 -35.46
C PHE A 161 -43.94 -26.92 -34.66
N GLY A 162 -43.41 -26.13 -33.67
CA GLY A 162 -44.24 -25.24 -32.88
C GLY A 162 -43.49 -24.03 -32.33
N GLU A 163 -44.27 -23.03 -31.95
CA GLU A 163 -43.85 -21.75 -31.39
C GLU A 163 -44.53 -21.57 -30.02
N GLU A 164 -43.75 -21.27 -28.98
CA GLU A 164 -44.26 -20.88 -27.65
C GLU A 164 -44.14 -19.37 -27.46
N TYR A 165 -45.13 -18.81 -26.80
CA TYR A 165 -45.22 -17.36 -26.55
C TYR A 165 -45.33 -17.09 -25.05
N ASP A 166 -44.77 -15.94 -24.60
CA ASP A 166 -44.98 -15.44 -23.26
C ASP A 166 -46.33 -14.73 -23.10
N TYR A 167 -46.59 -14.23 -21.89
CA TYR A 167 -47.85 -13.53 -21.56
C TYR A 167 -48.00 -12.16 -22.24
N ASP A 168 -46.96 -11.63 -22.90
CA ASP A 168 -46.99 -10.41 -23.69
C ASP A 168 -47.16 -10.72 -25.21
N GLY A 169 -47.21 -12.01 -25.58
CA GLY A 169 -47.35 -12.49 -26.96
C GLY A 169 -46.01 -12.48 -27.73
N VAL A 170 -44.88 -12.47 -27.01
CA VAL A 170 -43.55 -12.56 -27.63
C VAL A 170 -43.15 -14.04 -27.72
N ILE A 171 -42.53 -14.43 -28.82
CA ILE A 171 -42.02 -15.80 -29.02
C ILE A 171 -40.87 -15.99 -28.00
N ILE A 172 -40.98 -17.08 -27.21
CA ILE A 172 -39.92 -17.50 -26.26
C ILE A 172 -39.22 -18.78 -26.70
N PHE A 173 -39.89 -19.56 -27.57
CA PHE A 173 -39.30 -20.77 -28.13
C PHE A 173 -39.93 -21.08 -29.51
N GLN A 174 -39.11 -21.57 -30.41
CA GLN A 174 -39.50 -22.08 -31.70
C GLN A 174 -38.72 -23.37 -31.99
N GLY A 175 -39.40 -24.46 -32.32
CA GLY A 175 -38.70 -25.71 -32.58
C GLY A 175 -39.60 -26.94 -32.73
N GLU A 176 -38.96 -28.08 -32.70
CA GLU A 176 -39.62 -29.37 -32.87
C GLU A 176 -40.16 -29.92 -31.54
N TYR A 177 -41.29 -30.61 -31.60
CA TYR A 177 -41.98 -31.25 -30.50
C TYR A 177 -42.22 -32.72 -30.77
N LEU A 178 -42.13 -33.55 -29.76
CA LEU A 178 -42.52 -34.95 -29.78
C LEU A 178 -43.22 -35.30 -28.46
N ASN A 179 -44.46 -35.84 -28.58
CA ASN A 179 -45.29 -36.25 -27.44
C ASN A 179 -45.39 -35.12 -26.36
N GLY A 180 -45.73 -33.92 -26.81
CA GLY A 180 -45.96 -32.74 -25.95
C GLY A 180 -44.73 -32.05 -25.44
N LYS A 181 -43.52 -32.50 -25.75
CA LYS A 181 -42.25 -31.95 -25.24
C LYS A 181 -41.36 -31.46 -26.39
N ARG A 182 -40.58 -30.40 -26.13
CA ARG A 182 -39.51 -29.95 -27.03
C ARG A 182 -38.60 -31.13 -27.37
N ASN A 183 -38.37 -31.41 -28.65
CA ASN A 183 -37.57 -32.55 -29.06
C ASN A 183 -37.08 -32.36 -30.52
N GLY A 184 -35.80 -32.48 -30.78
CA GLY A 184 -35.17 -32.10 -32.04
C GLY A 184 -34.59 -30.70 -31.99
N LEU A 185 -34.58 -29.99 -33.09
CA LEU A 185 -33.99 -28.65 -33.17
C LEU A 185 -34.95 -27.57 -32.63
N GLY A 186 -34.39 -26.61 -31.88
CA GLY A 186 -35.17 -25.49 -31.36
C GLY A 186 -34.31 -24.26 -31.04
N GLU A 187 -35.01 -23.12 -30.97
CA GLU A 187 -34.44 -21.81 -30.67
C GLU A 187 -35.22 -21.18 -29.50
N GLU A 188 -34.53 -20.72 -28.49
CA GLU A 188 -35.08 -19.92 -27.40
C GLU A 188 -34.81 -18.43 -27.63
N TYR A 189 -35.74 -17.60 -27.22
CA TYR A 189 -35.68 -16.16 -27.44
C TYR A 189 -35.83 -15.38 -26.14
N ALA A 190 -35.12 -14.25 -26.05
CA ALA A 190 -35.37 -13.24 -25.06
C ALA A 190 -36.60 -12.38 -25.42
N ARG A 191 -37.13 -11.60 -24.49
CA ARG A 191 -38.30 -10.74 -24.68
C ARG A 191 -38.17 -9.70 -25.79
N ASP A 192 -36.94 -9.31 -26.11
CA ASP A 192 -36.61 -8.39 -27.21
C ASP A 192 -36.55 -9.10 -28.60
N GLY A 193 -36.88 -10.40 -28.64
CA GLY A 193 -36.96 -11.20 -29.82
C GLY A 193 -35.61 -11.74 -30.33
N PHE A 194 -34.56 -11.68 -29.51
CA PHE A 194 -33.25 -12.23 -29.88
C PHE A 194 -33.07 -13.64 -29.40
N ILE A 195 -32.36 -14.44 -30.21
CA ILE A 195 -32.02 -15.81 -29.86
C ILE A 195 -31.09 -15.80 -28.67
N THR A 196 -31.44 -16.54 -27.62
CA THR A 196 -30.59 -16.79 -26.43
C THR A 196 -29.96 -18.17 -26.47
N PHE A 197 -30.67 -19.13 -27.13
CA PHE A 197 -30.15 -20.46 -27.30
C PHE A 197 -30.70 -21.05 -28.64
N LYS A 198 -29.83 -21.81 -29.30
CA LYS A 198 -30.20 -22.59 -30.50
C LYS A 198 -29.53 -23.95 -30.40
N GLY A 199 -30.30 -25.01 -30.47
CA GLY A 199 -29.73 -26.36 -30.36
C GLY A 199 -30.75 -27.49 -30.33
N GLU A 200 -30.25 -28.64 -29.92
CA GLU A 200 -31.00 -29.86 -29.85
C GLU A 200 -31.70 -30.05 -28.51
N TYR A 201 -32.90 -30.61 -28.57
CA TYR A 201 -33.75 -30.92 -27.41
C TYR A 201 -34.11 -32.39 -27.36
N LEU A 202 -34.19 -32.97 -26.20
CA LEU A 202 -34.72 -34.29 -25.93
C LEU A 202 -35.61 -34.26 -24.70
N ASN A 203 -36.90 -34.71 -24.89
CA ASN A 203 -37.87 -34.75 -23.78
C ASN A 203 -38.06 -33.44 -23.03
N GLY A 204 -37.97 -32.29 -23.68
CA GLY A 204 -38.17 -30.95 -23.11
C GLY A 204 -36.94 -30.27 -22.58
N LYS A 205 -35.77 -30.91 -22.68
CA LYS A 205 -34.50 -30.41 -22.19
C LYS A 205 -33.49 -30.23 -23.31
N ARG A 206 -32.61 -29.23 -23.19
CA ARG A 206 -31.45 -29.09 -24.07
C ARG A 206 -30.61 -30.36 -24.00
N ASN A 207 -30.36 -31.01 -25.13
CA ASN A 207 -29.67 -32.28 -25.18
C ASN A 207 -29.09 -32.50 -26.58
N GLY A 208 -27.82 -32.68 -26.72
CA GLY A 208 -27.07 -32.66 -27.97
C GLY A 208 -26.34 -31.34 -28.17
N PHE A 209 -26.16 -30.92 -29.40
CA PHE A 209 -25.39 -29.73 -29.73
C PHE A 209 -26.20 -28.44 -29.61
N GLY A 210 -25.61 -27.38 -29.01
CA GLY A 210 -26.27 -26.09 -28.86
C GLY A 210 -25.34 -24.90 -28.83
N GLU A 211 -25.91 -23.73 -29.08
CA GLU A 211 -25.25 -22.43 -29.10
C GLU A 211 -26.00 -21.47 -28.17
N GLU A 212 -25.28 -20.81 -27.23
CA GLU A 212 -25.84 -19.77 -26.36
C GLU A 212 -25.38 -18.40 -26.83
N TYR A 213 -26.27 -17.42 -26.74
CA TYR A 213 -26.03 -16.04 -27.14
C TYR A 213 -26.31 -15.09 -25.99
N ASP A 214 -25.56 -13.99 -25.91
CA ASP A 214 -25.78 -12.93 -24.96
C ASP A 214 -26.83 -11.90 -25.41
N TYR A 215 -27.09 -10.92 -24.57
CA TYR A 215 -28.07 -9.85 -24.79
C TYR A 215 -27.68 -8.88 -25.92
N ILE A 216 -26.46 -8.93 -26.46
CA ILE A 216 -25.99 -8.17 -27.62
C ILE A 216 -25.88 -9.06 -28.88
N ARG A 217 -26.45 -10.27 -28.85
CA ARG A 217 -26.53 -11.27 -29.95
C ARG A 217 -25.17 -11.90 -30.29
N GLN A 218 -24.23 -11.88 -29.38
CA GLN A 218 -22.95 -12.54 -29.62
C GLN A 218 -22.97 -13.96 -29.06
N LEU A 219 -22.40 -14.87 -29.84
CA LEU A 219 -22.18 -16.24 -29.41
C LEU A 219 -21.25 -16.24 -28.19
N ILE A 220 -21.72 -16.79 -27.06
CA ILE A 220 -20.94 -16.92 -25.82
C ILE A 220 -20.52 -18.34 -25.53
N PHE A 221 -21.29 -19.32 -26.01
CA PHE A 221 -20.98 -20.73 -25.86
C PHE A 221 -21.49 -21.54 -27.02
N LYS A 222 -20.74 -22.56 -27.41
CA LYS A 222 -21.12 -23.55 -28.43
C LYS A 222 -20.60 -24.91 -27.98
N GLY A 223 -21.49 -25.88 -27.83
CA GLY A 223 -21.07 -27.20 -27.35
C GLY A 223 -22.22 -28.16 -27.08
N GLU A 224 -21.88 -29.23 -26.39
CA GLU A 224 -22.80 -30.32 -26.12
C GLU A 224 -23.53 -30.11 -24.79
N TYR A 225 -24.82 -30.54 -24.78
CA TYR A 225 -25.69 -30.48 -23.62
C TYR A 225 -26.26 -31.89 -23.31
N LEU A 226 -26.46 -32.14 -22.04
CA LEU A 226 -27.21 -33.31 -21.56
C LEU A 226 -28.14 -32.85 -20.43
N ASN A 227 -29.49 -33.00 -20.68
CA ASN A 227 -30.52 -32.64 -19.70
C ASN A 227 -30.44 -31.21 -19.18
N ASP A 228 -30.24 -30.19 -20.02
CA ASP A 228 -30.08 -28.77 -19.78
C ASP A 228 -28.69 -28.35 -19.23
N GLU A 229 -27.78 -29.29 -19.01
CA GLU A 229 -26.45 -29.04 -18.52
C GLU A 229 -25.41 -29.16 -19.62
N LYS A 230 -24.40 -28.26 -19.62
CA LYS A 230 -23.25 -28.41 -20.51
C LYS A 230 -22.54 -29.72 -20.18
N ASN A 231 -22.40 -30.60 -21.19
CA ASN A 231 -21.86 -31.93 -21.02
C ASN A 231 -21.25 -32.45 -22.34
N GLY A 232 -19.97 -32.71 -22.35
CA GLY A 232 -19.18 -32.98 -23.55
C GLY A 232 -18.33 -31.81 -23.96
N PHE A 233 -17.94 -31.68 -25.22
CA PHE A 233 -17.09 -30.60 -25.71
C PHE A 233 -17.84 -29.29 -25.85
N GLY A 234 -17.19 -28.18 -25.45
CA GLY A 234 -17.70 -26.86 -25.59
C GLY A 234 -16.63 -25.79 -25.83
N GLU A 235 -17.05 -24.74 -26.52
CA GLU A 235 -16.27 -23.55 -26.85
C GLU A 235 -16.92 -22.33 -26.20
N GLU A 236 -16.17 -21.58 -25.44
CA GLU A 236 -16.58 -20.29 -24.87
C GLU A 236 -16.01 -19.16 -25.72
N TYR A 237 -16.80 -18.10 -25.93
CA TYR A 237 -16.41 -16.93 -26.70
C TYR A 237 -16.42 -15.67 -25.83
N ASP A 238 -15.60 -14.68 -26.18
CA ASP A 238 -15.58 -13.39 -25.54
C ASP A 238 -16.66 -12.45 -26.07
N TYR A 239 -16.77 -11.27 -25.47
CA TYR A 239 -17.73 -10.23 -25.86
C TYR A 239 -17.50 -9.63 -27.26
N ASN A 240 -16.40 -9.97 -27.94
CA ASN A 240 -16.13 -9.61 -29.35
C ASN A 240 -16.43 -10.79 -30.32
N GLY A 241 -16.95 -11.90 -29.82
CA GLY A 241 -17.20 -13.10 -30.59
C GLY A 241 -15.95 -13.91 -30.93
N LYS A 242 -14.83 -13.64 -30.28
CA LYS A 242 -13.60 -14.41 -30.47
C LYS A 242 -13.58 -15.62 -29.54
N LEU A 243 -13.04 -16.72 -30.04
CA LEU A 243 -12.86 -17.94 -29.26
C LEU A 243 -11.96 -17.66 -28.04
N LYS A 244 -12.53 -17.81 -26.83
CA LYS A 244 -11.87 -17.61 -25.55
C LYS A 244 -11.29 -18.91 -24.99
N SER A 245 -12.08 -19.99 -25.01
CA SER A 245 -11.65 -21.28 -24.49
C SER A 245 -12.36 -22.46 -25.13
N LYS A 246 -11.71 -23.62 -25.07
CA LYS A 246 -12.28 -24.95 -25.37
C LYS A 246 -12.16 -25.79 -24.12
N ALA A 247 -13.22 -26.48 -23.76
CA ALA A 247 -13.28 -27.34 -22.60
C ALA A 247 -14.17 -28.57 -22.83
N GLU A 248 -13.90 -29.61 -22.10
CA GLU A 248 -14.84 -30.64 -21.82
C GLU A 248 -15.69 -30.29 -20.60
N TYR A 249 -16.92 -30.68 -20.55
CA TYR A 249 -17.87 -30.41 -19.47
C TYR A 249 -18.56 -31.69 -19.00
N VAL A 250 -18.82 -31.75 -17.70
CA VAL A 250 -19.71 -32.73 -17.07
C VAL A 250 -20.59 -31.98 -16.10
N SER A 251 -21.92 -32.01 -16.34
CA SER A 251 -22.88 -31.33 -15.47
C SER A 251 -22.54 -29.86 -15.21
N ASN A 252 -22.35 -29.05 -16.26
CA ASN A 252 -21.97 -27.63 -16.24
C ASN A 252 -20.56 -27.34 -15.70
N LYS A 253 -19.81 -28.34 -15.24
CA LYS A 253 -18.46 -28.17 -14.69
C LYS A 253 -17.42 -28.57 -15.72
N LYS A 254 -16.35 -27.78 -15.83
CA LYS A 254 -15.19 -28.16 -16.66
C LYS A 254 -14.63 -29.48 -16.19
N HIS A 255 -14.38 -30.37 -17.13
CA HIS A 255 -13.87 -31.72 -16.93
C HIS A 255 -12.99 -32.11 -18.11
N GLY A 256 -11.91 -32.90 -17.88
CA GLY A 256 -11.01 -33.25 -18.97
C GLY A 256 -10.18 -32.06 -19.48
N LYS A 257 -9.92 -32.08 -20.78
CA LYS A 257 -9.03 -31.10 -21.41
C LYS A 257 -9.63 -29.69 -21.45
N TYR A 258 -8.76 -28.71 -21.18
CA TYR A 258 -9.06 -27.29 -21.22
C TYR A 258 -7.98 -26.53 -21.98
N ILE A 259 -8.39 -25.65 -22.88
CA ILE A 259 -7.51 -24.76 -23.66
C ILE A 259 -8.09 -23.37 -23.64
N GLU A 260 -7.28 -22.37 -23.32
CA GLU A 260 -7.66 -20.95 -23.33
C GLU A 260 -6.75 -20.17 -24.28
N TYR A 261 -7.33 -19.17 -24.95
CA TYR A 261 -6.66 -18.36 -25.95
C TYR A 261 -6.58 -16.89 -25.55
N TYR A 262 -5.62 -16.18 -26.08
CA TYR A 262 -5.59 -14.74 -26.12
C TYR A 262 -6.52 -14.18 -27.21
N ASP A 263 -6.84 -12.88 -27.15
CA ASP A 263 -7.70 -12.18 -28.13
C ASP A 263 -7.15 -12.24 -29.57
N ASP A 264 -5.84 -12.49 -29.73
CA ASP A 264 -5.18 -12.69 -31.02
C ASP A 264 -5.21 -14.16 -31.50
N GLY A 265 -5.90 -15.04 -30.78
CA GLY A 265 -6.06 -16.46 -31.09
C GLY A 265 -4.90 -17.36 -30.70
N LYS A 266 -3.84 -16.81 -30.09
CA LYS A 266 -2.72 -17.61 -29.61
C LYS A 266 -3.05 -18.35 -28.32
N LEU A 267 -2.43 -19.51 -28.12
CA LEU A 267 -2.58 -20.30 -26.93
C LEU A 267 -2.14 -19.53 -25.67
N LYS A 268 -3.01 -19.46 -24.67
CA LYS A 268 -2.75 -18.79 -23.38
C LYS A 268 -2.57 -19.79 -22.25
N LEU A 269 -3.42 -20.81 -22.18
CA LEU A 269 -3.40 -21.81 -21.13
C LEU A 269 -3.89 -23.15 -21.67
N GLU A 270 -3.25 -24.23 -21.27
CA GLU A 270 -3.75 -25.60 -21.48
C GLU A 270 -3.61 -26.40 -20.20
N GLY A 271 -4.51 -27.35 -19.99
CA GLY A 271 -4.50 -28.24 -18.83
C GLY A 271 -5.71 -29.13 -18.75
N GLU A 272 -5.93 -29.71 -17.59
CA GLU A 272 -7.05 -30.60 -17.35
C GLU A 272 -7.83 -30.15 -16.11
N TYR A 273 -9.15 -30.35 -16.13
CA TYR A 273 -10.05 -30.11 -15.02
C TYR A 273 -10.73 -31.40 -14.58
N LEU A 274 -11.00 -31.52 -13.30
CA LEU A 274 -11.82 -32.58 -12.73
C LEU A 274 -12.93 -31.92 -11.90
N GLN A 275 -14.19 -32.08 -12.34
CA GLN A 275 -15.39 -31.54 -11.70
C GLN A 275 -15.31 -30.02 -11.38
N GLY A 276 -14.71 -29.25 -12.28
CA GLY A 276 -14.60 -27.80 -12.17
C GLY A 276 -13.33 -27.30 -11.49
N GLU A 277 -12.55 -28.19 -10.90
CA GLU A 277 -11.27 -27.88 -10.29
C GLU A 277 -10.11 -28.27 -11.21
N LYS A 278 -9.00 -27.49 -11.15
CA LYS A 278 -7.79 -27.84 -11.91
C LYS A 278 -7.23 -29.17 -11.42
N ASP A 279 -6.93 -30.09 -12.34
CA ASP A 279 -6.32 -31.38 -12.05
C ASP A 279 -5.32 -31.76 -13.15
N GLY A 280 -4.16 -32.33 -12.76
CA GLY A 280 -3.10 -32.63 -13.71
C GLY A 280 -2.17 -31.45 -14.02
N LYS A 281 -1.54 -31.51 -15.19
CA LYS A 281 -0.52 -30.51 -15.61
C LYS A 281 -1.14 -29.36 -16.36
N PHE A 282 -0.76 -28.15 -15.96
CA PHE A 282 -1.13 -26.89 -16.60
C PHE A 282 0.08 -26.22 -17.20
N LYS A 283 -0.08 -25.68 -18.43
CA LYS A 283 0.89 -24.84 -19.10
C LYS A 283 0.26 -23.51 -19.46
N GLU A 284 0.88 -22.42 -19.05
CA GLU A 284 0.49 -21.06 -19.42
C GLU A 284 1.55 -20.47 -20.35
N TYR A 285 1.13 -19.72 -21.34
CA TYR A 285 1.99 -19.13 -22.34
C TYR A 285 1.89 -17.61 -22.33
N TYR A 286 2.92 -16.93 -22.76
CA TYR A 286 2.87 -15.51 -23.08
C TYR A 286 2.17 -15.29 -24.44
N ASN A 287 1.77 -14.06 -24.70
CA ASN A 287 1.15 -13.70 -25.99
C ASN A 287 2.09 -13.82 -27.21
N ASN A 288 3.39 -13.99 -26.99
CA ASN A 288 4.36 -14.36 -28.03
C ASN A 288 4.50 -15.90 -28.23
N SER A 289 3.60 -16.68 -27.65
CA SER A 289 3.53 -18.14 -27.67
C SER A 289 4.68 -18.85 -26.93
N GLN A 290 5.49 -18.12 -26.18
CA GLN A 290 6.52 -18.73 -25.36
C GLN A 290 5.94 -19.21 -24.03
N LEU A 291 6.45 -20.35 -23.55
CA LEU A 291 6.04 -20.93 -22.28
C LEU A 291 6.35 -19.96 -21.12
N LYS A 292 5.31 -19.67 -20.32
CA LYS A 292 5.38 -18.80 -19.15
C LYS A 292 5.46 -19.59 -17.86
N LEU A 293 4.71 -20.69 -17.79
CA LEU A 293 4.51 -21.42 -16.55
C LEU A 293 4.13 -22.88 -16.83
N GLU A 294 4.72 -23.80 -16.08
CA GLU A 294 4.28 -25.18 -15.94
C GLU A 294 4.01 -25.46 -14.46
N GLU A 295 2.84 -25.99 -14.18
CA GLU A 295 2.46 -26.37 -12.81
C GLU A 295 1.50 -27.55 -12.82
N GLU A 296 1.46 -28.24 -11.69
CA GLU A 296 0.65 -29.44 -11.52
C GLU A 296 -0.36 -29.23 -10.38
N TYR A 297 -1.57 -29.75 -10.57
CA TYR A 297 -2.67 -29.63 -9.63
C TYR A 297 -3.26 -31.01 -9.32
N VAL A 298 -3.80 -31.14 -8.12
CA VAL A 298 -4.67 -32.25 -7.72
C VAL A 298 -5.82 -31.66 -6.91
N GLU A 299 -7.05 -31.90 -7.36
CA GLU A 299 -8.27 -31.36 -6.72
C GLU A 299 -8.18 -29.84 -6.44
N GLY A 300 -7.80 -29.06 -7.46
CA GLY A 300 -7.69 -27.60 -7.38
C GLY A 300 -6.46 -27.08 -6.62
N LYS A 301 -5.69 -27.93 -5.96
CA LYS A 301 -4.51 -27.54 -5.18
C LYS A 301 -3.23 -27.83 -5.92
N LYS A 302 -2.30 -26.87 -5.93
CA LYS A 302 -0.98 -27.09 -6.52
C LYS A 302 -0.26 -28.25 -5.83
N LYS A 303 0.21 -29.21 -6.60
CA LYS A 303 0.97 -30.37 -6.16
C LYS A 303 1.98 -30.77 -7.24
N GLY A 304 3.20 -31.12 -6.83
CA GLY A 304 4.22 -31.51 -7.80
C GLY A 304 5.05 -30.34 -8.31
N ILE A 305 5.54 -30.45 -9.51
CA ILE A 305 6.54 -29.55 -10.10
C ILE A 305 5.90 -28.23 -10.52
N PHE A 306 6.62 -27.16 -10.21
CA PHE A 306 6.35 -25.81 -10.63
C PHE A 306 7.56 -25.25 -11.36
N ILE A 307 7.40 -24.75 -12.58
CA ILE A 307 8.45 -24.11 -13.35
C ILE A 307 7.87 -22.86 -14.02
N SER A 308 8.53 -21.73 -13.91
CA SER A 308 8.13 -20.50 -14.59
C SER A 308 9.28 -19.87 -15.36
N TYR A 309 8.97 -19.16 -16.42
CA TYR A 309 9.93 -18.58 -17.34
C TYR A 309 9.69 -17.10 -17.53
N TYR A 310 10.68 -16.36 -17.94
CA TYR A 310 10.58 -15.00 -18.46
C TYR A 310 10.15 -15.00 -19.94
N LYS A 311 9.79 -13.83 -20.46
CA LYS A 311 9.40 -13.66 -21.87
C LYS A 311 10.51 -14.01 -22.88
N ASN A 312 11.77 -14.01 -22.46
CA ASN A 312 12.93 -14.43 -23.25
C ASN A 312 13.24 -15.92 -23.14
N CYS A 313 12.33 -16.72 -22.59
CA CYS A 313 12.46 -18.17 -22.31
C CYS A 313 13.47 -18.55 -21.21
N ASN A 314 14.12 -17.59 -20.58
CA ASN A 314 15.00 -17.89 -19.45
C ASN A 314 14.19 -18.36 -18.26
N LEU A 315 14.75 -19.30 -17.50
CA LEU A 315 14.12 -19.82 -16.29
C LEU A 315 13.95 -18.72 -15.25
N LYS A 316 12.72 -18.53 -14.75
CA LYS A 316 12.38 -17.53 -13.73
C LYS A 316 12.35 -18.14 -12.34
N SER A 317 11.70 -19.28 -12.19
CA SER A 317 11.68 -20.01 -10.93
C SER A 317 11.28 -21.46 -11.12
N LYS A 318 11.77 -22.33 -10.22
CA LYS A 318 11.38 -23.74 -10.16
C LYS A 318 11.30 -24.21 -8.70
N GLY A 319 10.46 -25.21 -8.46
CA GLY A 319 10.30 -25.83 -7.16
C GLY A 319 9.17 -26.84 -7.15
N THR A 320 8.72 -27.22 -5.98
CA THR A 320 7.61 -28.15 -5.80
C THR A 320 6.55 -27.58 -4.88
N TYR A 321 5.31 -27.97 -5.10
CA TYR A 321 4.19 -27.66 -4.23
C TYR A 321 3.59 -28.94 -3.65
N LEU A 322 3.09 -28.86 -2.44
CA LEU A 322 2.31 -29.91 -1.77
C LEU A 322 1.08 -29.25 -1.14
N ASN A 323 -0.12 -29.73 -1.52
CA ASN A 323 -1.41 -29.21 -1.05
C ASN A 323 -1.54 -27.67 -1.18
N GLY A 324 -1.08 -27.09 -2.30
CA GLY A 324 -1.15 -25.65 -2.58
C GLY A 324 -0.03 -24.82 -1.95
N LYS A 325 0.80 -25.41 -1.11
CA LYS A 325 1.90 -24.73 -0.41
C LYS A 325 3.25 -25.16 -0.98
N LYS A 326 4.22 -24.25 -0.95
CA LYS A 326 5.61 -24.56 -1.36
C LYS A 326 6.19 -25.63 -0.43
N TYR A 327 6.88 -26.58 -1.02
CA TYR A 327 7.52 -27.69 -0.31
C TYR A 327 8.85 -28.07 -0.97
N GLY A 328 9.91 -28.30 -0.16
CA GLY A 328 11.25 -28.58 -0.69
C GLY A 328 11.97 -27.36 -1.23
N ILE A 329 12.97 -27.56 -2.07
CA ILE A 329 13.85 -26.48 -2.52
C ILE A 329 13.23 -25.69 -3.66
N PHE A 330 13.18 -24.35 -3.50
CA PHE A 330 12.79 -23.40 -4.53
C PHE A 330 13.98 -22.60 -5.02
N TYR A 331 14.06 -22.48 -6.34
CA TYR A 331 15.04 -21.67 -7.05
C TYR A 331 14.36 -20.49 -7.73
N LYS A 332 14.98 -19.34 -7.69
CA LYS A 332 14.58 -18.14 -8.47
C LYS A 332 15.80 -17.66 -9.25
N TYR A 333 15.57 -17.17 -10.44
CA TYR A 333 16.61 -16.70 -11.34
C TYR A 333 16.37 -15.24 -11.75
N TYR A 334 17.41 -14.56 -12.14
CA TYR A 334 17.33 -13.28 -12.84
C TYR A 334 16.96 -13.50 -14.31
N ASP A 335 16.52 -12.45 -14.96
CA ASP A 335 16.23 -12.47 -16.40
C ASP A 335 17.48 -12.79 -17.25
N SER A 336 18.67 -12.47 -16.76
CA SER A 336 19.98 -12.85 -17.29
C SER A 336 20.34 -14.33 -17.10
N ASN A 337 19.45 -15.17 -16.59
CA ASN A 337 19.63 -16.59 -16.28
C ASN A 337 20.53 -16.90 -15.07
N GLY A 338 21.06 -15.88 -14.37
CA GLY A 338 21.80 -16.06 -13.12
C GLY A 338 20.88 -16.49 -11.97
N LEU A 339 21.37 -17.32 -11.05
CA LEU A 339 20.63 -17.72 -9.87
C LEU A 339 20.40 -16.49 -8.95
N LYS A 340 19.16 -16.19 -8.62
CA LYS A 340 18.77 -15.08 -7.74
C LYS A 340 18.59 -15.49 -6.28
N SER A 341 17.99 -16.66 -6.07
CA SER A 341 17.84 -17.22 -4.73
C SER A 341 17.49 -18.70 -4.79
N GLU A 342 17.90 -19.41 -3.74
CA GLU A 342 17.50 -20.79 -3.47
C GLU A 342 17.23 -20.95 -1.98
N GLY A 343 16.36 -21.90 -1.64
CA GLY A 343 16.08 -22.22 -0.26
C GLY A 343 14.94 -23.20 -0.11
N GLU A 344 14.90 -23.84 1.02
CA GLU A 344 13.90 -24.84 1.36
C GLU A 344 12.65 -24.21 1.93
N TYR A 345 11.49 -24.81 1.62
CA TYR A 345 10.18 -24.44 2.12
C TYR A 345 9.48 -25.70 2.67
N ILE A 346 8.81 -25.53 3.82
CA ILE A 346 7.92 -26.52 4.41
C ILE A 346 6.60 -25.80 4.70
N GLU A 347 5.47 -26.38 4.28
CA GLU A 347 4.12 -25.80 4.48
C GLU A 347 3.98 -24.35 3.95
N GLY A 348 4.79 -23.96 2.96
CA GLY A 348 4.80 -22.61 2.37
C GLY A 348 5.75 -21.64 3.02
N GLU A 349 6.27 -21.96 4.20
CA GLU A 349 7.22 -21.14 4.96
C GLU A 349 8.66 -21.56 4.68
N LYS A 350 9.59 -20.58 4.76
CA LYS A 350 11.01 -20.85 4.60
C LYS A 350 11.51 -21.71 5.75
N ASN A 351 12.24 -22.76 5.42
CA ASN A 351 12.81 -23.66 6.41
C ASN A 351 14.22 -24.10 5.96
N GLY A 352 15.18 -24.18 6.88
CA GLY A 352 16.55 -24.49 6.51
C GLY A 352 17.32 -23.32 5.91
N ILE A 353 18.39 -23.63 5.17
CA ILE A 353 19.31 -22.64 4.59
C ILE A 353 18.67 -21.94 3.40
N PHE A 354 18.77 -20.62 3.38
CA PHE A 354 18.31 -19.77 2.30
C PHE A 354 19.44 -18.87 1.79
N ASN A 355 19.70 -18.95 0.49
CA ASN A 355 20.71 -18.16 -0.18
C ASN A 355 20.06 -17.16 -1.15
N LYS A 356 20.59 -15.94 -1.22
CA LYS A 356 20.29 -14.95 -2.26
C LYS A 356 21.59 -14.55 -2.93
N TYR A 357 21.52 -14.26 -4.21
CA TYR A 357 22.66 -13.87 -5.04
C TYR A 357 22.40 -12.52 -5.70
N TYR A 358 23.45 -11.84 -6.03
CA TYR A 358 23.41 -10.69 -6.94
C TYR A 358 23.31 -11.17 -8.40
N ASP A 359 23.05 -10.26 -9.30
CA ASP A 359 22.98 -10.55 -10.75
C ASP A 359 24.33 -10.93 -11.37
N ASN A 360 25.45 -10.54 -10.73
CA ASN A 360 26.80 -11.01 -11.07
C ASN A 360 27.14 -12.44 -10.56
N GLY A 361 26.18 -13.11 -9.89
CA GLY A 361 26.32 -14.47 -9.38
C GLY A 361 26.94 -14.58 -7.99
N LEU A 362 27.44 -13.50 -7.41
CA LEU A 362 28.01 -13.52 -6.06
C LEU A 362 26.91 -13.58 -5.00
N LEU A 363 27.24 -14.22 -3.87
CA LEU A 363 26.32 -14.37 -2.75
C LEU A 363 26.00 -13.00 -2.16
N LYS A 364 24.70 -12.73 -1.98
CA LYS A 364 24.15 -11.51 -1.35
C LYS A 364 23.76 -11.75 0.10
N LEU A 365 23.17 -12.90 0.38
CA LEU A 365 22.70 -13.26 1.71
C LEU A 365 22.67 -14.78 1.86
N LYS A 366 23.10 -15.25 3.02
CA LYS A 366 22.95 -16.65 3.47
C LYS A 366 22.47 -16.66 4.90
N GLY A 367 21.44 -17.47 5.19
CA GLY A 367 20.95 -17.63 6.55
C GLY A 367 19.98 -18.78 6.69
N ASN A 368 19.72 -19.15 7.93
CA ASN A 368 18.83 -20.24 8.26
C ASN A 368 17.47 -19.71 8.72
N TYR A 369 16.41 -20.37 8.32
CA TYR A 369 15.03 -20.06 8.69
C TYR A 369 14.38 -21.28 9.35
N ILE A 370 13.51 -21.04 10.30
CA ILE A 370 12.60 -22.01 10.89
C ILE A 370 11.21 -21.39 10.83
N ASP A 371 10.26 -22.06 10.16
CA ASP A 371 8.86 -21.61 9.99
C ASP A 371 8.74 -20.15 9.51
N GLY A 372 9.56 -19.78 8.49
CA GLY A 372 9.58 -18.44 7.92
C GLY A 372 10.36 -17.39 8.71
N ILE A 373 10.79 -17.73 9.91
CA ILE A 373 11.45 -16.83 10.87
C ILE A 373 12.96 -17.03 10.83
N LYS A 374 13.75 -15.95 10.81
CA LYS A 374 15.21 -16.01 10.88
C LYS A 374 15.65 -16.70 12.18
N ASN A 375 16.53 -17.74 12.05
CA ASN A 375 17.04 -18.47 13.19
C ASN A 375 18.44 -19.02 12.88
N GLY A 376 19.43 -18.72 13.72
CA GLY A 376 20.82 -19.06 13.50
C GLY A 376 21.61 -17.96 12.80
N ILE A 377 22.75 -18.31 12.20
CA ILE A 377 23.70 -17.33 11.64
C ILE A 377 23.24 -16.83 10.28
N PHE A 378 23.24 -15.51 10.11
CA PHE A 378 23.00 -14.78 8.87
C PHE A 378 24.26 -14.07 8.43
N LYS A 379 24.56 -14.16 7.12
CA LYS A 379 25.65 -13.43 6.47
C LYS A 379 25.09 -12.63 5.30
N GLU A 380 25.43 -11.37 5.22
CA GLU A 380 25.16 -10.51 4.07
C GLU A 380 26.48 -10.06 3.45
N TYR A 381 26.46 -9.87 2.14
CA TYR A 381 27.66 -9.54 1.36
C TYR A 381 27.41 -8.29 0.52
N TYR A 382 28.46 -7.55 0.25
CA TYR A 382 28.47 -6.48 -0.74
C TYR A 382 28.42 -7.05 -2.17
N TYR A 383 28.22 -6.17 -3.13
CA TYR A 383 28.12 -6.56 -4.55
C TYR A 383 29.42 -7.15 -5.11
N ASP A 384 30.57 -6.80 -4.55
CA ASP A 384 31.90 -7.36 -4.86
C ASP A 384 32.20 -8.70 -4.16
N GLY A 385 31.28 -9.19 -3.34
CA GLY A 385 31.39 -10.46 -2.63
C GLY A 385 32.03 -10.37 -1.25
N LYS A 386 32.51 -9.22 -0.81
CA LYS A 386 33.03 -9.05 0.54
C LYS A 386 31.92 -9.15 1.56
N LEU A 387 32.25 -9.64 2.76
CA LEU A 387 31.30 -9.76 3.86
C LEU A 387 30.88 -8.34 4.33
N LYS A 388 29.57 -8.13 4.44
CA LYS A 388 28.95 -6.88 4.91
C LYS A 388 28.45 -7.00 6.34
N PHE A 389 27.92 -8.16 6.69
CA PHE A 389 27.24 -8.42 7.95
C PHE A 389 27.33 -9.90 8.29
N GLU A 390 27.56 -10.20 9.56
CA GLU A 390 27.42 -11.54 10.13
C GLU A 390 26.83 -11.42 11.53
N GLY A 391 25.72 -12.13 11.79
CA GLY A 391 25.07 -12.08 13.10
C GLY A 391 24.16 -13.26 13.33
N GLU A 392 23.86 -13.52 14.57
CA GLU A 392 22.97 -14.57 15.02
C GLU A 392 21.55 -14.03 15.22
N TYR A 393 20.56 -14.81 14.81
CA TYR A 393 19.14 -14.53 15.01
C TYR A 393 18.49 -15.66 15.80
N LYS A 394 17.59 -15.27 16.70
CA LYS A 394 16.74 -16.17 17.45
C LYS A 394 15.31 -15.65 17.38
N ASN A 395 14.37 -16.48 16.86
CA ASN A 395 12.97 -16.10 16.67
C ASN A 395 12.79 -14.77 15.89
N GLY A 396 13.59 -14.56 14.85
CA GLY A 396 13.48 -13.40 13.97
C GLY A 396 14.23 -12.16 14.44
N VAL A 397 14.75 -12.16 15.63
CA VAL A 397 15.40 -11.01 16.26
C VAL A 397 16.90 -11.26 16.42
N GLY A 398 17.72 -10.25 16.15
CA GLY A 398 19.18 -10.33 16.37
C GLY A 398 19.50 -10.62 17.84
N TYR A 399 20.36 -11.59 18.05
CA TYR A 399 20.73 -12.08 19.38
C TYR A 399 22.21 -12.51 19.40
N GLY A 400 22.87 -12.39 20.56
CA GLY A 400 24.25 -12.83 20.69
C GLY A 400 25.24 -11.85 20.08
N THR A 401 26.14 -12.32 19.21
CA THR A 401 27.19 -11.47 18.62
C THR A 401 26.87 -11.08 17.17
N LEU A 402 27.29 -9.88 16.81
CA LEU A 402 27.12 -9.32 15.48
C LEU A 402 28.43 -8.69 15.01
N LYS A 403 28.73 -8.84 13.70
CA LYS A 403 29.80 -8.13 13.01
C LYS A 403 29.27 -7.42 11.77
N GLU A 404 29.59 -6.17 11.64
CA GLU A 404 29.38 -5.36 10.45
C GLU A 404 30.74 -4.99 9.83
N TYR A 405 30.74 -4.84 8.51
CA TYR A 405 31.96 -4.54 7.77
C TYR A 405 31.73 -3.36 6.83
N TYR A 406 32.74 -2.60 6.58
CA TYR A 406 32.82 -1.61 5.50
C TYR A 406 32.94 -2.30 4.13
N ASP A 407 32.75 -1.55 3.06
CA ASP A 407 32.86 -2.08 1.69
C ASP A 407 34.32 -2.43 1.30
N ASN A 408 35.32 -1.82 1.96
CA ASN A 408 36.73 -2.22 1.83
C ASN A 408 37.04 -3.57 2.51
N GLY A 409 36.10 -4.10 3.33
CA GLY A 409 36.23 -5.36 4.08
C GLY A 409 36.74 -5.21 5.52
N ALA A 410 37.08 -3.99 5.97
CA ALA A 410 37.41 -3.74 7.34
C ALA A 410 36.18 -3.92 8.27
N ILE A 411 36.40 -4.38 9.49
CA ILE A 411 35.33 -4.46 10.50
C ILE A 411 34.86 -3.04 10.81
N LYS A 412 33.54 -2.84 10.85
CA LYS A 412 32.88 -1.59 11.26
C LYS A 412 32.38 -1.66 12.70
N TYR A 413 31.83 -2.80 13.05
CA TYR A 413 31.34 -3.08 14.40
C TYR A 413 31.46 -4.56 14.70
N GLU A 414 31.85 -4.88 15.93
CA GLU A 414 31.69 -6.21 16.50
C GLU A 414 31.25 -6.09 17.95
N GLY A 415 30.22 -6.84 18.34
CA GLY A 415 29.72 -6.79 19.71
C GLY A 415 28.42 -7.53 19.92
N ASN A 416 27.90 -7.37 21.11
CA ASN A 416 26.68 -8.02 21.53
C ASN A 416 25.43 -7.28 21.03
N VAL A 417 24.39 -8.03 20.71
CA VAL A 417 23.07 -7.52 20.34
C VAL A 417 22.00 -8.26 21.12
N LEU A 418 20.96 -7.51 21.46
CA LEU A 418 19.76 -8.01 22.10
C LEU A 418 18.55 -7.34 21.46
N GLY A 419 17.60 -8.13 20.99
CA GLY A 419 16.44 -7.56 20.34
C GLY A 419 16.72 -6.94 18.97
N GLY A 420 17.88 -7.21 18.35
CA GLY A 420 18.33 -6.60 17.10
C GLY A 420 19.06 -5.27 17.27
N GLU A 421 19.25 -4.82 18.49
CA GLU A 421 19.94 -3.59 18.84
C GLU A 421 21.28 -3.87 19.52
N LYS A 422 22.30 -3.03 19.28
CA LYS A 422 23.58 -3.11 19.99
C LYS A 422 23.30 -2.97 21.50
N ASN A 423 23.74 -3.96 22.28
CA ASN A 423 23.44 -4.03 23.71
C ASN A 423 24.53 -4.88 24.43
N GLY A 424 25.15 -4.33 25.46
CA GLY A 424 26.30 -4.93 26.13
C GLY A 424 27.62 -4.51 25.47
N GLU A 425 28.67 -5.30 25.62
CA GLU A 425 30.01 -4.96 25.12
C GLU A 425 30.07 -4.97 23.59
N GLY A 426 30.76 -3.98 23.02
CA GLY A 426 30.98 -3.85 21.59
C GLY A 426 32.15 -2.95 21.24
N LYS A 427 32.60 -3.06 19.98
CA LYS A 427 33.68 -2.30 19.39
C LYS A 427 33.23 -1.70 18.06
N GLU A 428 33.48 -0.44 17.86
CA GLU A 428 33.32 0.27 16.60
C GLU A 428 34.71 0.61 16.05
N TYR A 429 34.83 0.56 14.72
CA TYR A 429 36.09 0.78 14.02
C TYR A 429 35.90 1.82 12.91
N PHE A 430 36.95 2.56 12.66
CA PHE A 430 37.07 3.40 11.47
C PHE A 430 37.28 2.55 10.21
N GLU A 431 37.02 3.13 9.05
CA GLU A 431 37.17 2.48 7.77
C GLU A 431 38.62 2.03 7.45
N ASN A 432 39.61 2.67 8.06
CA ASN A 432 41.03 2.26 7.99
C ASN A 432 41.36 1.02 8.85
N GLY A 433 40.40 0.52 9.61
CA GLY A 433 40.53 -0.66 10.47
C GLY A 433 40.96 -0.36 11.91
N ASN A 434 41.31 0.89 12.23
CA ASN A 434 41.63 1.28 13.60
C ASN A 434 40.39 1.33 14.48
N LEU A 435 40.56 1.06 15.76
CA LEU A 435 39.46 1.10 16.73
C LEU A 435 39.00 2.53 16.91
N GLU A 436 37.67 2.75 16.84
CA GLU A 436 37.00 4.03 17.11
C GLU A 436 36.46 4.12 18.52
N PHE A 437 35.82 3.01 18.95
CA PHE A 437 35.22 2.93 20.28
C PHE A 437 35.21 1.49 20.78
N VAL A 438 35.48 1.31 22.05
CA VAL A 438 35.23 0.06 22.77
C VAL A 438 34.54 0.36 24.09
N GLY A 439 33.43 -0.34 24.34
CA GLY A 439 32.67 -0.13 25.59
C GLY A 439 31.29 -0.75 25.52
N GLU A 440 30.45 -0.30 26.40
CA GLU A 440 29.10 -0.80 26.56
C GLU A 440 28.11 -0.03 25.66
N PHE A 441 27.10 -0.74 25.19
CA PHE A 441 25.98 -0.21 24.39
C PHE A 441 24.66 -0.55 25.05
N LEU A 442 23.70 0.35 24.92
CA LEU A 442 22.31 0.14 25.27
C LEU A 442 21.42 0.73 24.17
N GLN A 443 20.57 -0.11 23.54
CA GLN A 443 19.65 0.32 22.48
C GLN A 443 20.36 1.13 21.35
N ASN A 444 21.43 0.56 20.79
CA ASN A 444 22.27 1.13 19.72
C ASN A 444 23.11 2.36 20.12
N LYS A 445 23.08 2.80 21.38
CA LYS A 445 23.84 3.97 21.87
C LYS A 445 24.95 3.54 22.80
N ARG A 446 26.10 4.22 22.72
CA ARG A 446 27.17 4.07 23.69
C ARG A 446 26.62 4.38 25.09
N ASN A 447 26.82 3.49 26.06
CA ASN A 447 26.27 3.63 27.42
C ASN A 447 27.12 2.84 28.38
N GLY A 448 27.29 3.33 29.63
CA GLY A 448 28.23 2.72 30.56
C GLY A 448 29.67 3.19 30.32
N PHE A 449 30.66 2.38 30.67
CA PHE A 449 32.07 2.74 30.47
C PHE A 449 32.52 2.45 29.05
N GLY A 450 33.31 3.37 28.47
CA GLY A 450 33.84 3.22 27.14
C GLY A 450 35.10 4.05 26.87
N ILE A 451 35.80 3.66 25.81
CA ILE A 451 37.02 4.28 25.34
C ILE A 451 36.88 4.66 23.88
N GLU A 452 37.12 5.92 23.57
CA GLU A 452 37.15 6.44 22.20
C GLU A 452 38.60 6.65 21.74
N PHE A 453 38.81 6.45 20.44
CA PHE A 453 40.11 6.66 19.79
C PHE A 453 39.97 7.64 18.62
N PHE A 454 41.04 8.27 18.25
CA PHE A 454 41.18 8.97 16.97
C PHE A 454 41.41 7.97 15.83
N SER A 455 41.29 8.44 14.61
CA SER A 455 41.42 7.58 13.42
C SER A 455 42.85 7.03 13.19
N ASP A 456 43.86 7.57 13.84
CA ASP A 456 45.22 7.05 13.86
C ASP A 456 45.45 5.98 14.95
N GLY A 457 44.47 5.76 15.82
CA GLY A 457 44.52 4.82 16.93
C GLY A 457 44.94 5.45 18.27
N THR A 458 45.22 6.75 18.32
CA THR A 458 45.56 7.47 19.56
C THR A 458 44.31 7.56 20.47
N LEU A 459 44.49 7.42 21.77
CA LEU A 459 43.44 7.53 22.76
C LEU A 459 42.83 8.93 22.76
N LYS A 460 41.50 9.04 22.62
CA LYS A 460 40.74 10.28 22.56
C LYS A 460 39.97 10.57 23.84
N PHE A 461 39.36 9.54 24.40
CA PHE A 461 38.54 9.67 25.61
C PHE A 461 38.39 8.31 26.30
N GLU A 462 38.45 8.31 27.62
CA GLU A 462 38.05 7.17 28.44
C GLU A 462 37.08 7.65 29.52
N GLY A 463 35.91 7.01 29.68
CA GLY A 463 34.96 7.44 30.70
C GLY A 463 33.56 6.87 30.50
N GLU A 464 32.62 7.48 31.18
CA GLU A 464 31.21 7.06 31.19
C GLU A 464 30.42 7.73 30.07
N PHE A 465 29.47 6.97 29.53
CA PHE A 465 28.50 7.39 28.48
C PHE A 465 27.07 7.14 28.93
N ILE A 466 26.17 8.03 28.60
CA ILE A 466 24.74 7.87 28.77
C ILE A 466 24.05 8.30 27.47
N ASN A 467 23.23 7.38 26.86
CA ASN A 467 22.50 7.65 25.64
C ASN A 467 23.35 8.12 24.45
N GLY A 468 24.60 7.71 24.35
CA GLY A 468 25.54 8.08 23.30
C GLY A 468 26.41 9.29 23.58
N GLU A 469 26.17 10.00 24.68
CA GLU A 469 26.90 11.18 25.05
C GLU A 469 27.83 10.91 26.26
N ARG A 470 29.01 11.55 26.26
CA ARG A 470 29.92 11.52 27.40
C ARG A 470 29.20 12.04 28.65
N SER A 471 29.25 11.31 29.75
CA SER A 471 28.57 11.64 31.00
C SER A 471 29.34 11.05 32.16
N GLY A 472 29.13 11.57 33.40
CA GLY A 472 29.87 11.04 34.54
C GLY A 472 31.35 11.38 34.47
N LYS A 473 32.20 10.51 35.00
CA LYS A 473 33.67 10.72 35.04
C LYS A 473 34.31 10.34 33.71
N GLY A 474 35.27 11.14 33.24
CA GLY A 474 36.01 10.84 32.04
C GLY A 474 37.29 11.64 31.90
N LYS A 475 38.19 11.11 31.09
CA LYS A 475 39.44 11.74 30.69
C LYS A 475 39.46 11.90 29.17
N GLU A 476 39.87 13.05 28.72
CA GLU A 476 39.97 13.41 27.31
C GLU A 476 41.41 13.73 26.94
N TYR A 477 41.83 13.29 25.78
CA TYR A 477 43.16 13.39 25.25
C TYR A 477 43.18 14.10 23.90
N ASN A 478 44.28 14.78 23.58
CA ASN A 478 44.48 15.36 22.25
C ASN A 478 45.08 14.34 21.26
N PHE A 479 45.34 14.77 20.03
CA PHE A 479 45.90 13.90 18.97
C PHE A 479 47.35 13.42 19.28
N GLU A 480 48.09 14.09 20.13
CA GLU A 480 49.40 13.66 20.59
C GLU A 480 49.32 12.69 21.80
N GLY A 481 48.11 12.35 22.25
CA GLY A 481 47.88 11.46 23.39
C GLY A 481 48.08 12.15 24.76
N LEU A 482 48.16 13.48 24.80
CA LEU A 482 48.29 14.23 26.05
C LEU A 482 46.90 14.44 26.67
N LEU A 483 46.82 14.29 28.00
CA LEU A 483 45.60 14.49 28.79
C LEU A 483 45.18 15.96 28.80
N ILE A 484 44.07 16.30 28.13
CA ILE A 484 43.55 17.66 28.02
C ILE A 484 42.41 17.97 29.01
N PHE A 485 41.73 16.94 29.53
CA PHE A 485 40.70 17.13 30.54
C PHE A 485 40.54 15.88 31.41
N ASP A 486 40.39 16.05 32.70
CA ASP A 486 40.07 15.01 33.68
C ASP A 486 38.97 15.53 34.60
N GLY A 487 37.78 14.96 34.46
CA GLY A 487 36.64 15.48 35.19
C GLY A 487 35.30 14.82 34.91
N LYS A 488 34.26 15.55 35.25
CA LYS A 488 32.87 15.12 35.04
C LYS A 488 32.26 15.77 33.80
N TYR A 489 31.53 14.98 33.04
CA TYR A 489 30.73 15.37 31.87
C TYR A 489 29.26 15.33 32.19
N ILE A 490 28.46 16.18 31.55
CA ILE A 490 27.01 16.15 31.51
C ILE A 490 26.56 16.45 30.07
N ASN A 491 25.82 15.53 29.49
CA ASN A 491 25.29 15.64 28.09
C ASN A 491 26.38 16.07 27.10
N GLY A 492 27.49 15.34 27.10
CA GLY A 492 28.60 15.54 26.18
C GLY A 492 29.55 16.71 26.55
N ASN A 493 29.16 17.58 27.47
CA ASN A 493 29.92 18.78 27.81
C ASN A 493 30.74 18.58 29.10
N ARG A 494 31.93 19.18 29.15
CA ARG A 494 32.74 19.27 30.36
C ARG A 494 31.98 20.04 31.43
N TRP A 495 31.76 19.44 32.61
CA TRP A 495 30.98 20.04 33.68
C TRP A 495 31.82 20.51 34.86
N SER A 496 32.65 19.63 35.38
CA SER A 496 33.56 19.95 36.47
C SER A 496 34.81 19.08 36.40
N GLY A 497 35.96 19.66 36.59
CA GLY A 497 37.24 18.94 36.47
C GLY A 497 38.41 19.85 36.16
N LYS A 498 39.47 19.24 35.68
CA LYS A 498 40.71 19.94 35.34
C LYS A 498 41.00 19.86 33.85
N GLU A 499 41.19 20.99 33.21
CA GLU A 499 41.61 21.13 31.82
C GLU A 499 43.11 21.46 31.76
N LYS A 500 43.80 20.87 30.77
CA LYS A 500 45.15 21.24 30.39
C LYS A 500 45.21 21.55 28.89
N GLN A 501 45.94 22.58 28.55
CA GLN A 501 46.40 22.80 27.17
C GLN A 501 47.93 22.77 27.12
N TYR A 502 48.45 22.49 25.96
CA TYR A 502 49.89 22.27 25.77
C TYR A 502 50.42 23.20 24.68
N HIS A 503 51.68 23.59 24.80
CA HIS A 503 52.48 24.19 23.74
C HIS A 503 52.84 23.14 22.68
N TYR A 504 53.30 23.55 21.50
CA TYR A 504 53.77 22.64 20.45
C TYR A 504 54.90 21.71 20.86
N ASN A 505 55.71 22.11 21.87
CA ASN A 505 56.79 21.29 22.43
C ASN A 505 56.32 20.26 23.46
N GLY A 506 54.99 20.16 23.69
CA GLY A 506 54.40 19.21 24.65
C GLY A 506 54.38 19.68 26.11
N ASN A 507 54.96 20.85 26.42
CA ASN A 507 54.86 21.42 27.77
C ASN A 507 53.46 21.99 28.03
N VAL A 508 53.02 21.97 29.29
CA VAL A 508 51.72 22.52 29.68
C VAL A 508 51.71 24.04 29.43
N LYS A 509 50.70 24.51 28.63
CA LYS A 509 50.45 25.93 28.40
C LYS A 509 49.60 26.53 29.51
N PHE A 510 48.48 25.84 29.86
CA PHE A 510 47.69 26.21 31.02
C PHE A 510 46.96 25.03 31.67
N GLU A 511 46.66 25.19 32.95
CA GLU A 511 45.76 24.32 33.71
C GLU A 511 44.60 25.15 34.24
N ASN A 512 43.37 24.70 33.97
CA ASN A 512 42.14 25.34 34.42
C ASN A 512 41.27 24.38 35.20
N GLU A 513 40.39 24.93 36.03
CA GLU A 513 39.29 24.20 36.62
C GLU A 513 37.98 24.56 35.95
N TYR A 514 37.14 23.55 35.78
CA TYR A 514 35.74 23.69 35.36
C TYR A 514 34.82 23.49 36.55
N LEU A 515 33.80 24.33 36.64
CA LEU A 515 32.71 24.19 37.59
C LEU A 515 31.39 24.64 36.94
N ASN A 516 30.36 23.78 36.99
CA ASN A 516 29.04 24.03 36.39
C ASN A 516 29.09 24.37 34.89
N GLY A 517 29.96 23.72 34.13
CA GLY A 517 30.10 23.88 32.67
C GLY A 517 30.92 25.07 32.21
N ASN A 518 31.39 25.90 33.12
CA ASN A 518 32.21 27.06 32.81
C ASN A 518 33.63 26.91 33.37
N LYS A 519 34.58 27.59 32.75
CA LYS A 519 35.91 27.79 33.38
C LYS A 519 35.73 28.62 34.63
N ASN A 520 35.95 27.98 35.76
CA ASN A 520 35.67 28.57 37.08
C ASN A 520 36.58 27.92 38.10
N GLY A 521 37.23 28.71 38.95
CA GLY A 521 38.20 28.21 39.89
C GLY A 521 39.65 28.53 39.47
N LYS A 522 40.59 27.71 39.90
CA LYS A 522 42.00 28.00 39.72
C LYS A 522 42.49 27.88 38.29
N ILE A 523 43.38 28.81 37.91
CA ILE A 523 44.12 28.77 36.65
C ILE A 523 45.59 28.96 36.88
N LYS A 524 46.40 28.21 36.13
CA LYS A 524 47.82 28.38 35.99
C LYS A 524 48.20 28.44 34.53
N ILE A 525 49.05 29.41 34.15
CA ILE A 525 49.57 29.56 32.79
C ILE A 525 51.06 29.43 32.82
N TYR A 526 51.64 28.69 31.91
CA TYR A 526 53.07 28.42 31.79
C TYR A 526 53.56 28.86 30.41
N ASN A 527 54.82 29.30 30.32
CA ASN A 527 55.48 29.57 29.04
C ASN A 527 56.03 28.28 28.43
N GLU A 528 56.61 28.37 27.23
CA GLU A 528 57.19 27.23 26.51
C GLU A 528 58.33 26.53 27.27
N LYS A 529 59.01 27.23 28.23
CA LYS A 529 60.01 26.65 29.09
C LYS A 529 59.46 25.98 30.36
N ASN A 530 58.13 25.88 30.43
CA ASN A 530 57.38 25.33 31.58
C ASN A 530 57.55 26.17 32.88
N GLU A 531 57.83 27.46 32.73
CA GLU A 531 57.88 28.37 33.87
C GLU A 531 56.47 28.93 34.10
N LEU A 532 56.02 29.00 35.37
CA LEU A 532 54.74 29.57 35.77
C LEU A 532 54.75 31.08 35.51
N VAL A 533 53.94 31.58 34.60
CA VAL A 533 53.83 32.99 34.22
C VAL A 533 52.64 33.71 34.82
N PHE A 534 51.56 32.93 35.07
CA PHE A 534 50.34 33.45 35.72
C PHE A 534 49.68 32.40 36.61
N GLU A 535 49.19 32.81 37.77
CA GLU A 535 48.33 32.02 38.65
C GLU A 535 47.22 32.90 39.20
N GLY A 536 45.98 32.33 39.12
CA GLY A 536 44.80 33.09 39.51
C GLY A 536 43.54 32.26 39.60
N GLU A 537 42.39 32.93 39.42
CA GLU A 537 41.02 32.33 39.41
C GLU A 537 40.23 32.87 38.27
N TYR A 538 39.51 31.95 37.61
CA TYR A 538 38.41 32.28 36.69
C TYR A 538 37.08 32.34 37.42
N LYS A 539 36.21 33.20 36.97
CA LYS A 539 34.79 33.22 37.29
C LYS A 539 33.98 33.44 36.03
N ASP A 540 33.06 32.50 35.77
CA ASP A 540 32.20 32.52 34.57
C ASP A 540 32.94 32.64 33.22
N GLY A 541 34.13 32.03 33.14
CA GLY A 541 34.95 32.00 31.93
C GLY A 541 35.94 33.18 31.78
N PHE A 542 35.95 34.13 32.71
CA PHE A 542 36.86 35.28 32.70
C PHE A 542 37.82 35.24 33.87
N ILE A 543 39.02 35.84 33.70
CA ILE A 543 39.94 36.03 34.80
C ILE A 543 39.29 36.92 35.84
N PHE A 544 39.13 36.40 37.05
CA PHE A 544 38.51 37.14 38.15
C PHE A 544 39.56 37.71 39.11
N ASN A 545 40.42 36.86 39.58
CA ASN A 545 41.60 37.28 40.43
C ASN A 545 42.85 36.60 39.93
N GLY A 546 44.02 37.20 40.16
CA GLY A 546 45.27 36.57 39.82
C GLY A 546 46.38 37.55 39.54
N LYS A 547 47.57 36.99 39.43
CA LYS A 547 48.77 37.78 39.14
C LYS A 547 49.67 37.04 38.19
N GLY A 548 50.21 37.76 37.19
CA GLY A 548 51.18 37.19 36.28
C GLY A 548 51.33 37.96 35.00
N LYS A 549 51.76 37.24 33.95
CA LYS A 549 52.02 37.72 32.60
C LYS A 549 50.98 37.17 31.66
N PHE A 550 50.46 38.01 30.75
CA PHE A 550 49.48 37.65 29.77
C PHE A 550 50.07 37.88 28.38
N TYR A 551 49.83 36.93 27.48
CA TYR A 551 50.36 36.91 26.14
C TYR A 551 49.19 36.92 25.16
N ASP A 552 49.40 37.47 23.97
CA ASP A 552 48.46 37.37 22.86
C ASP A 552 48.56 35.98 22.19
N GLU A 553 47.80 35.76 21.10
CA GLU A 553 47.78 34.51 20.34
C GLU A 553 49.12 34.18 19.64
N ASN A 554 50.01 35.19 19.51
CA ASN A 554 51.35 35.09 18.90
C ASN A 554 52.50 34.96 19.95
N ASP A 555 52.16 34.73 21.21
CA ASP A 555 53.08 34.67 22.36
C ASP A 555 53.82 36.01 22.67
N ASN A 556 53.32 37.17 22.22
CA ASN A 556 53.83 38.46 22.63
C ASN A 556 53.31 38.85 24.03
N LEU A 557 54.14 39.36 24.90
CA LEU A 557 53.69 39.82 26.19
C LEU A 557 52.85 41.10 26.06
N ILE A 558 51.54 41.05 26.49
CA ILE A 558 50.67 42.21 26.45
C ILE A 558 50.36 42.85 27.79
N PHE A 559 50.51 42.09 28.86
CA PHE A 559 50.24 42.61 30.20
C PHE A 559 50.95 41.81 31.28
N GLU A 560 51.51 42.47 32.28
CA GLU A 560 52.06 41.90 33.50
C GLU A 560 51.41 42.62 34.67
N GLY A 561 50.75 41.90 35.61
CA GLY A 561 50.10 42.54 36.72
C GLY A 561 49.07 41.67 37.45
N GLU A 562 48.17 42.32 38.15
CA GLU A 562 47.14 41.68 38.96
C GLU A 562 45.73 41.96 38.39
N TYR A 563 44.83 40.99 38.55
CA TYR A 563 43.38 41.14 38.36
C TYR A 563 42.69 40.98 39.72
N ILE A 564 41.72 41.84 40.03
CA ILE A 564 40.88 41.76 41.21
C ILE A 564 39.44 42.02 40.77
N ASN A 565 38.49 41.08 41.07
CA ASN A 565 37.12 41.19 40.71
C ASN A 565 36.90 41.36 39.16
N GLY A 566 37.73 40.72 38.33
CA GLY A 566 37.65 40.78 36.87
C GLY A 566 38.21 42.02 36.23
N LYS A 567 38.88 42.87 36.99
CA LYS A 567 39.48 44.12 36.52
C LYS A 567 40.94 44.15 36.79
N LYS A 568 41.75 44.72 35.87
CA LYS A 568 43.15 45.03 36.09
C LYS A 568 43.27 45.89 37.34
N ASN A 569 44.21 45.55 38.25
CA ASN A 569 44.39 46.23 39.54
C ASN A 569 45.85 46.15 40.05
N GLY A 570 46.20 47.02 40.97
CA GLY A 570 47.53 47.02 41.58
C GLY A 570 48.66 47.43 40.62
N LYS A 571 49.88 46.98 40.88
CA LYS A 571 51.03 47.27 40.03
C LYS A 571 51.01 46.48 38.74
N VAL A 572 51.13 47.16 37.62
CA VAL A 572 51.04 46.58 36.29
C VAL A 572 52.03 47.14 35.28
N LYS A 573 52.30 46.35 34.24
CA LYS A 573 52.99 46.77 33.04
C LYS A 573 52.13 46.34 31.86
N GLU A 574 51.86 47.21 30.88
CA GLU A 574 51.20 46.92 29.62
C GLU A 574 52.17 47.06 28.45
N TYR A 575 52.02 46.16 27.52
CA TYR A 575 52.91 46.11 26.36
C TYR A 575 52.04 46.09 25.08
N TYR A 576 52.53 46.65 24.02
CA TYR A 576 52.04 46.59 22.67
C TYR A 576 53.19 46.32 21.71
N ASN A 577 53.16 45.28 20.92
CA ASN A 577 54.27 44.84 20.06
C ASN A 577 55.63 44.78 20.78
N ASP A 578 55.65 44.16 22.00
CA ASP A 578 56.78 44.05 22.87
C ASP A 578 57.33 45.41 23.45
N GLU A 579 56.70 46.56 23.08
CA GLU A 579 57.03 47.85 23.64
C GLU A 579 56.24 48.12 24.90
N LEU A 580 56.85 48.58 25.93
CA LEU A 580 56.19 48.96 27.19
C LEU A 580 55.42 50.27 26.99
N ILE A 581 54.07 50.16 27.02
CA ILE A 581 53.13 51.27 26.78
C ILE A 581 52.55 51.83 28.05
N PHE A 582 52.67 51.10 29.24
CA PHE A 582 52.28 51.61 30.53
C PHE A 582 53.00 50.87 31.65
N GLU A 583 53.49 51.56 32.62
CA GLU A 583 53.99 51.02 33.87
C GLU A 583 53.47 51.86 35.06
N GLY A 584 52.78 51.20 35.97
CA GLY A 584 52.13 51.89 37.07
C GLY A 584 51.16 51.08 37.89
N GLU A 585 50.13 51.74 38.36
CA GLU A 585 49.09 51.15 39.16
C GLU A 585 47.72 51.28 38.41
N TYR A 586 46.93 50.20 38.41
CA TYR A 586 45.52 50.20 37.99
C TYR A 586 44.61 50.17 39.21
N LEU A 587 43.48 50.82 39.13
CA LEU A 587 42.36 50.69 40.06
C LEU A 587 41.04 50.46 39.26
N ASP A 588 40.37 49.39 39.61
CA ASP A 588 39.07 49.03 38.94
C ASP A 588 39.11 49.01 37.39
N GLY A 589 40.24 48.57 36.82
CA GLY A 589 40.37 48.42 35.34
C GLY A 589 40.82 49.70 34.64
N LYS A 590 41.20 50.76 35.36
CA LYS A 590 41.71 52.01 34.79
C LYS A 590 43.10 52.27 35.22
N ARG A 591 43.95 52.85 34.36
CA ARG A 591 45.24 53.42 34.74
C ARG A 591 45.05 54.43 35.88
N TRP A 592 45.67 54.22 37.04
CA TRP A 592 45.45 55.02 38.21
C TRP A 592 46.66 55.92 38.51
N ASN A 593 47.79 55.31 38.69
CA ASN A 593 49.03 56.04 38.86
C ASN A 593 50.14 55.40 38.02
N GLY A 594 50.98 56.17 37.34
CA GLY A 594 52.03 55.60 36.54
C GLY A 594 52.43 56.45 35.34
N LYS A 595 53.21 55.83 34.46
CA LYS A 595 53.60 56.46 33.19
C LYS A 595 53.17 55.59 32.06
N GLY A 596 52.65 56.22 30.98
CA GLY A 596 52.17 55.45 29.85
C GLY A 596 51.92 56.24 28.59
N LYS A 597 51.78 55.46 27.51
CA LYS A 597 51.44 55.88 26.14
C LYS A 597 50.01 55.52 25.79
N GLU A 598 49.38 56.34 25.02
CA GLU A 598 48.07 55.98 24.36
C GLU A 598 48.33 55.94 22.88
N LEU A 599 47.79 54.92 22.23
CA LEU A 599 47.78 54.73 20.77
C LEU A 599 46.36 54.93 20.24
N ASP A 600 46.23 55.46 19.03
CA ASP A 600 44.95 55.51 18.35
C ASP A 600 44.56 54.13 17.74
N ASN A 601 43.44 54.11 16.98
CA ASN A 601 42.97 52.87 16.30
C ASN A 601 43.88 52.44 15.15
N ASN A 602 44.83 53.31 14.69
CA ASN A 602 45.80 53.04 13.65
C ASN A 602 47.19 52.72 14.24
N GLU A 603 47.23 52.49 15.59
CA GLU A 603 48.46 52.16 16.32
C GLU A 603 49.48 53.31 16.42
N LEU A 604 49.06 54.56 16.12
CA LEU A 604 49.91 55.74 16.19
C LEU A 604 49.88 56.32 17.60
N LEU A 605 51.04 56.79 18.07
CA LEU A 605 51.18 57.44 19.42
C LEU A 605 50.44 58.75 19.46
N ILE A 606 49.42 58.87 20.35
CA ILE A 606 48.62 60.11 20.50
C ILE A 606 48.93 60.82 21.83
N PHE A 607 49.44 60.09 22.78
CA PHE A 607 49.74 60.64 24.11
C PHE A 607 50.81 59.83 24.80
N GLU A 608 51.74 60.55 25.48
CA GLU A 608 52.72 59.98 26.45
C GLU A 608 52.79 60.86 27.68
N GLY A 609 52.65 60.24 28.87
CA GLY A 609 52.67 61.03 30.08
C GLY A 609 52.43 60.26 31.36
N GLU A 610 52.22 61.01 32.44
CA GLU A 610 51.94 60.48 33.74
C GLU A 610 50.44 60.44 34.08
N TYR A 611 50.06 59.50 34.92
CA TYR A 611 48.69 59.36 35.44
C TYR A 611 48.80 59.47 36.99
N ILE A 612 47.91 60.26 37.62
CA ILE A 612 47.76 60.36 39.05
C ILE A 612 46.21 60.34 39.33
N ASN A 613 45.82 59.45 40.25
CA ASN A 613 44.38 59.27 40.60
C ASN A 613 43.44 59.06 39.39
N GLY A 614 43.93 58.41 38.34
CA GLY A 614 43.15 58.09 37.13
C GLY A 614 43.09 59.19 36.09
N GLU A 615 43.70 60.31 36.35
CA GLU A 615 43.71 61.44 35.42
C GLU A 615 45.14 61.70 34.87
N LYS A 616 45.23 62.15 33.61
CA LYS A 616 46.51 62.63 33.02
C LYS A 616 47.08 63.72 33.89
N ASN A 617 48.35 63.60 34.24
CA ASN A 617 48.96 64.48 35.19
C ASN A 617 50.49 64.55 34.99
N GLY A 618 51.17 65.53 35.61
CA GLY A 618 52.62 65.65 35.48
C GLY A 618 53.07 66.08 34.07
N LYS A 619 54.22 65.64 33.65
CA LYS A 619 54.79 65.95 32.35
C LYS A 619 54.17 65.04 31.24
N VAL A 620 53.69 65.60 30.14
CA VAL A 620 53.06 64.91 29.05
C VAL A 620 53.49 65.40 27.70
N SER A 621 53.40 64.55 26.70
CA SER A 621 53.51 64.85 25.29
C SER A 621 52.26 64.38 24.55
N GLU A 622 51.66 65.18 23.64
CA GLU A 622 50.53 64.87 22.79
C GLU A 622 50.95 64.87 21.31
N TYR A 623 50.43 63.97 20.57
CA TYR A 623 50.78 63.81 19.15
C TYR A 623 49.50 63.84 18.29
N ASN A 624 49.59 64.26 17.05
CA ASN A 624 48.52 64.22 16.09
C ASN A 624 48.49 62.85 15.35
N ASP A 625 47.52 62.68 14.44
CA ASP A 625 47.34 61.47 13.65
C ASP A 625 48.50 61.16 12.71
N ASP A 626 49.46 62.08 12.50
CA ASP A 626 50.67 61.92 11.71
C ASP A 626 51.95 61.70 12.57
N ASP A 627 51.75 61.36 13.85
CA ASP A 627 52.82 61.13 14.83
C ASP A 627 53.77 62.39 15.05
N ASN A 628 53.20 63.58 14.79
CA ASN A 628 53.90 64.84 15.07
C ASN A 628 53.53 65.31 16.45
N LEU A 629 54.54 65.71 17.21
CA LEU A 629 54.35 66.31 18.53
C LEU A 629 53.60 67.63 18.40
N ILE A 630 52.44 67.77 19.04
CA ILE A 630 51.57 68.94 19.02
C ILE A 630 51.57 69.69 20.36
N PHE A 631 51.91 69.02 21.46
CA PHE A 631 52.02 69.63 22.77
C PHE A 631 52.99 68.89 23.64
N GLU A 632 53.77 69.59 24.37
CA GLU A 632 54.65 69.13 25.48
C GLU A 632 54.48 70.06 26.63
N GLY A 633 54.15 69.50 27.80
CA GLY A 633 53.99 70.36 28.99
C GLY A 633 53.48 69.64 30.23
N GLU A 634 52.83 70.39 31.11
CA GLU A 634 52.29 69.83 32.32
C GLU A 634 50.80 69.71 32.31
N TYR A 635 50.31 68.64 32.85
CA TYR A 635 48.88 68.33 33.04
C TYR A 635 48.57 68.27 34.54
N LYS A 636 47.34 68.64 34.87
CA LYS A 636 46.76 68.47 36.21
C LYS A 636 45.30 68.11 36.08
N ASN A 637 44.89 66.96 36.69
CA ASN A 637 43.51 66.47 36.63
C ASN A 637 42.93 66.40 35.19
N GLY A 638 43.69 65.83 34.29
CA GLY A 638 43.29 65.61 32.92
C GLY A 638 43.31 66.80 31.94
N LYS A 639 43.89 67.92 32.44
CA LYS A 639 43.91 69.16 31.62
C LYS A 639 45.28 69.77 31.63
N ARG A 640 45.69 70.43 30.51
CA ARG A 640 46.93 71.21 30.47
C ARG A 640 46.93 72.24 31.58
N ASN A 641 48.01 72.22 32.37
CA ASN A 641 48.10 73.10 33.56
C ASN A 641 49.54 73.20 34.01
N GLY A 642 50.13 74.38 34.16
CA GLY A 642 51.53 74.63 34.40
C GLY A 642 52.21 75.06 33.11
N GLU A 643 53.50 74.82 32.95
CA GLU A 643 54.21 75.22 31.73
C GLU A 643 54.02 74.23 30.61
N GLY A 644 53.81 74.75 29.34
CA GLY A 644 53.65 73.92 28.20
C GLY A 644 54.05 74.63 26.88
N MET A 645 54.27 73.76 25.85
CA MET A 645 54.65 74.15 24.51
C MET A 645 53.70 73.48 23.54
N GLU A 646 53.14 74.28 22.61
CA GLU A 646 52.38 73.77 21.45
C GLU A 646 53.26 73.87 20.21
N PHE A 647 53.09 72.94 19.32
CA PHE A 647 53.82 72.84 18.04
C PHE A 647 52.89 72.78 16.85
N TYR A 648 53.31 73.40 15.75
CA TYR A 648 52.70 73.25 14.46
C TYR A 648 53.02 71.83 13.87
N GLU A 649 52.33 71.43 12.87
CA GLU A 649 52.58 70.19 12.17
C GLU A 649 54.01 70.06 11.61
N ASN A 650 54.63 71.16 11.29
CA ASN A 650 56.03 71.23 10.86
C ASN A 650 57.05 71.16 12.02
N ARG A 651 56.55 70.87 13.24
CA ARG A 651 57.31 70.80 14.48
C ARG A 651 57.97 72.15 14.95
N VAL A 652 57.58 73.25 14.35
CA VAL A 652 57.93 74.56 14.79
C VAL A 652 57.16 74.92 16.06
N LEU A 653 57.77 75.54 17.04
CA LEU A 653 57.11 75.95 18.28
C LEU A 653 56.04 77.02 17.92
N ALA A 654 54.78 76.74 18.31
CA ALA A 654 53.62 77.61 18.07
C ALA A 654 53.34 78.50 19.33
N TYR A 655 53.43 77.87 20.50
CA TYR A 655 53.25 78.58 21.77
C TYR A 655 54.10 77.98 22.87
N LYS A 656 54.58 78.84 23.76
CA LYS A 656 55.27 78.41 24.96
C LYS A 656 54.82 79.34 26.11
N GLY A 657 54.21 78.72 27.13
CA GLY A 657 53.74 79.53 28.27
C GLY A 657 53.01 78.69 29.33
N GLU A 658 52.31 79.38 30.19
CA GLU A 658 51.59 78.80 31.31
C GLU A 658 50.14 78.39 30.83
N TYR A 659 49.63 77.33 31.39
CA TYR A 659 48.28 76.83 31.22
C TYR A 659 47.53 76.71 32.52
N LEU A 660 46.23 76.99 32.50
CA LEU A 660 45.32 76.77 33.63
C LEU A 660 44.04 76.10 33.20
N ASN A 661 43.74 74.90 33.69
CA ASN A 661 42.54 74.14 33.42
C ASN A 661 42.27 73.93 31.88
N GLY A 662 43.29 73.68 31.06
CA GLY A 662 43.23 73.39 29.64
C GLY A 662 43.35 74.62 28.75
N ARG A 663 43.46 75.82 29.28
CA ARG A 663 43.57 77.03 28.50
C ARG A 663 44.90 77.74 28.77
N ARG A 664 45.41 78.44 27.74
CA ARG A 664 46.58 79.31 27.90
C ARG A 664 46.25 80.35 28.99
N HIS A 665 47.16 80.55 29.92
CA HIS A 665 47.01 81.47 31.07
C HIS A 665 48.32 81.89 31.60
N GLY A 666 48.43 83.14 32.12
CA GLY A 666 49.71 83.65 32.64
C GLY A 666 50.68 84.08 31.52
N LYS A 667 51.95 83.99 31.77
CA LYS A 667 52.97 84.41 30.80
C LYS A 667 53.14 83.44 29.66
N GLY A 668 53.03 83.95 28.41
CA GLY A 668 53.21 83.11 27.21
C GLY A 668 53.89 83.85 26.05
N LYS A 669 54.41 83.06 25.13
CA LYS A 669 55.00 83.50 23.85
C LYS A 669 54.35 82.70 22.73
N GLU A 670 53.86 83.39 21.67
CA GLU A 670 53.25 82.80 20.50
C GLU A 670 54.20 83.07 19.30
N TYR A 671 54.32 82.05 18.44
CA TYR A 671 55.23 82.09 17.29
C TYR A 671 54.41 81.72 16.04
N ASP A 672 54.82 82.16 14.83
CA ASP A 672 54.30 81.78 13.57
C ASP A 672 54.86 80.42 13.07
N GLU A 673 54.43 79.94 11.94
CA GLU A 673 54.89 78.66 11.32
C GLU A 673 56.39 78.71 10.90
N ASP A 674 56.99 79.89 10.75
CA ASP A 674 58.40 80.06 10.45
C ASP A 674 59.27 80.19 11.76
N GLY A 675 58.65 80.21 12.95
CA GLY A 675 59.28 80.31 14.24
C GLY A 675 59.60 81.78 14.72
N GLU A 676 59.04 82.75 13.99
CA GLU A 676 59.18 84.14 14.41
C GLU A 676 58.20 84.53 15.52
N LEU A 677 58.62 85.28 16.52
CA LEU A 677 57.79 85.66 17.67
C LEU A 677 56.69 86.62 17.30
N LEU A 678 55.43 86.18 17.40
CA LEU A 678 54.22 86.97 17.11
C LEU A 678 53.78 87.77 18.34
N TYR A 679 53.89 87.19 19.54
CA TYR A 679 53.42 87.82 20.76
C TYR A 679 54.19 87.32 22.01
N GLU A 680 54.41 88.20 22.97
CA GLU A 680 54.89 87.90 24.31
C GLU A 680 54.15 88.73 25.34
N GLY A 681 53.36 88.08 26.19
CA GLY A 681 52.53 88.81 27.17
C GLY A 681 51.87 87.90 28.18
N ASN A 682 50.75 88.38 28.75
CA ASN A 682 49.92 87.58 29.69
C ASN A 682 48.61 87.15 28.98
N ASP A 683 48.35 85.87 28.99
CA ASP A 683 47.04 85.27 28.55
C ASP A 683 46.11 85.12 29.78
N LEU A 684 44.82 85.42 29.55
CA LEU A 684 43.81 85.22 30.59
C LEU A 684 42.69 84.32 30.00
N ASN A 685 42.72 82.97 30.33
CA ASN A 685 41.78 81.98 29.88
C ASN A 685 41.69 81.82 28.35
N GLY A 686 42.77 82.03 27.61
CA GLY A 686 42.84 81.94 26.15
C GLY A 686 42.57 83.20 25.36
N GLU A 687 42.40 84.31 26.03
CA GLU A 687 42.34 85.65 25.46
C GLU A 687 43.54 86.48 25.82
N ILE A 688 44.11 87.20 24.89
CA ILE A 688 45.24 88.10 25.09
C ILE A 688 44.76 89.24 25.99
N SER A 689 45.35 89.47 27.16
CA SER A 689 45.12 90.66 27.96
C SER A 689 46.08 91.75 27.59
N GLU A 690 45.55 92.87 27.03
CA GLU A 690 46.34 94.09 26.78
C GLU A 690 47.03 94.61 27.99
#